data_72d4021dfb74c562b454ef8fdd384680
#
_entry.id   72d4021dfb74c562b454ef8fdd384680
#
_cell.length_a   1.000
_cell.length_b   1.000
_cell.length_c   1.000
_cell.angle_alpha   90.00
_cell.angle_beta   90.00
_cell.angle_gamma   90.00
#
_symmetry.space_group_name_H-M   'P 1'
#
loop_
_entity.id
_entity.type
_entity.pdbx_description
1 polymer ?
#
loop_
_entity_poly.entity_id
_entity_poly.type
_entity_poly.pdbx_seq_one_letter_code
_entity_poly.pdbx_strand_id
1 'polypeptide(L)'
;MSRIVSLSSPDGLTVTLRLPAADGSIAMPEVISFGPSEASDAPIIERASRINGMDEAVASAVLLPTGGMGFFGWPAICGHRSGRDFVLGFCNWTAEESEGRLALAATDTVARMSLRLTLSAHKGGVVSSQVCLTNDGDAPYQLDRCMAGSFPTLAEDATVESFTGMWGREFQTRREKLGTGIWLQENRRGRTSHDRFPMLFVESANQRFGVALGFSGNHQIVIDRCDDGRRLVHMGELFEPGEMLLDPGESYLSPLAYAGADSAAFHSFVRQELITWPGDVMTPRPVTLNTWEGNYFDHKVASLKDQASKAAELGIERFVLDDGWFARRDDDTTSLGDWDIDTTKYPDGLAPLVDHVTSLGMEFGLWFEPEMVNPTSRLFETHPEWVLQVEGRPLRLSRHQLVLDLTRSEVADYLFAKIDSLLSSHDISCIKWDMNRDLTHVGGRDGKAATARQMRALYGLMDRIRRAHPKVEIESCASGGGRVDYGVLKYTHRVWTSDCTDALERLEIQHGASKFFPPELLGAHVSASPNHQTGRQLSLSFRSLVAMAYHFGVELNPLNMTLPEQDELAQFIALHKRLRKLLHAPGTQFRLDPVDGRYVWGAASAERIAVIVAQGSQMVGEQPAPLRLPTHITQFGGRWRIADRTPQQPDFIRISEGQSDLLAGKIDFSLVSLTSAGLPLPMLRPESALLIELEPTTGDPDHG
;
A
#
# COMPACT_ATOMS: atom_id res chain seq x y z
N MET A 1 -40.99 -14.98 -1.99
CA MET A 1 -40.60 -13.86 -1.09
C MET A 1 -39.10 -13.65 -1.28
N SER A 2 -38.66 -12.41 -1.41
CA SER A 2 -37.24 -12.09 -1.48
C SER A 2 -36.56 -12.41 -0.15
N ARG A 3 -35.42 -13.07 -0.17
CA ARG A 3 -34.63 -13.42 1.01
C ARG A 3 -33.67 -12.27 1.32
N ILE A 4 -33.56 -11.89 2.61
CA ILE A 4 -32.58 -10.93 3.07
C ILE A 4 -31.43 -11.71 3.72
N VAL A 5 -30.19 -11.34 3.39
CA VAL A 5 -28.96 -11.89 3.93
C VAL A 5 -28.02 -10.75 4.34
N SER A 6 -27.25 -10.95 5.41
CA SER A 6 -26.34 -9.93 5.91
C SER A 6 -24.97 -10.55 6.21
N LEU A 7 -23.91 -9.77 6.00
CA LEU A 7 -22.55 -10.08 6.39
C LEU A 7 -21.99 -8.90 7.17
N SER A 8 -21.52 -9.13 8.39
CA SER A 8 -20.92 -8.12 9.25
C SER A 8 -19.49 -8.49 9.57
N SER A 9 -18.58 -7.52 9.43
CA SER A 9 -17.25 -7.61 9.97
C SER A 9 -17.27 -7.16 11.44
N PRO A 10 -16.56 -7.84 12.35
CA PRO A 10 -16.46 -7.39 13.74
C PRO A 10 -15.93 -5.95 13.81
N ASP A 11 -16.61 -5.08 14.54
CA ASP A 11 -16.27 -3.66 14.73
C ASP A 11 -16.04 -2.86 13.43
N GLY A 12 -16.72 -3.26 12.33
CA GLY A 12 -16.48 -2.71 11.03
C GLY A 12 -17.72 -2.50 10.17
N LEU A 13 -17.67 -2.94 8.94
CA LEU A 13 -18.73 -2.75 7.95
C LEU A 13 -19.73 -3.91 7.97
N THR A 14 -21.00 -3.57 7.76
CA THR A 14 -22.08 -4.51 7.46
C THR A 14 -22.58 -4.29 6.04
N VAL A 15 -22.80 -5.39 5.32
CA VAL A 15 -23.46 -5.43 4.01
C VAL A 15 -24.76 -6.21 4.16
N THR A 16 -25.90 -5.59 3.88
CA THR A 16 -27.21 -6.25 3.86
C THR A 16 -27.77 -6.27 2.46
N LEU A 17 -28.11 -7.45 1.98
CA LEU A 17 -28.57 -7.70 0.61
C LEU A 17 -29.98 -8.26 0.60
N ARG A 18 -30.77 -7.84 -0.40
CA ARG A 18 -32.01 -8.51 -0.82
C ARG A 18 -31.70 -9.36 -2.05
N LEU A 19 -31.89 -10.65 -1.94
CA LEU A 19 -31.74 -11.56 -3.07
C LEU A 19 -32.97 -11.48 -3.99
N PRO A 20 -32.78 -11.56 -5.30
CA PRO A 20 -33.89 -11.65 -6.26
C PRO A 20 -34.79 -12.84 -5.94
N ALA A 21 -36.04 -12.76 -6.37
CA ALA A 21 -36.97 -13.89 -6.27
C ALA A 21 -36.50 -15.07 -7.12
N ALA A 22 -36.78 -16.29 -6.67
CA ALA A 22 -36.43 -17.52 -7.40
C ALA A 22 -37.53 -17.85 -8.44
N ASP A 23 -37.86 -16.89 -9.30
CA ASP A 23 -38.88 -17.00 -10.35
C ASP A 23 -38.30 -16.98 -11.77
N GLY A 24 -36.97 -17.05 -11.87
CA GLY A 24 -36.25 -17.01 -13.15
C GLY A 24 -36.10 -15.60 -13.74
N SER A 25 -36.53 -14.56 -13.02
CA SER A 25 -36.32 -13.17 -13.46
C SER A 25 -34.82 -12.81 -13.43
N ILE A 26 -34.41 -12.02 -14.43
CA ILE A 26 -33.06 -11.48 -14.50
C ILE A 26 -32.96 -10.31 -13.53
N ALA A 27 -32.16 -10.48 -12.49
CA ALA A 27 -31.92 -9.45 -11.49
C ALA A 27 -30.62 -9.73 -10.73
N MET A 28 -30.05 -8.70 -10.11
CA MET A 28 -28.84 -8.79 -9.27
C MET A 28 -29.22 -8.55 -7.80
N PRO A 29 -28.43 -9.07 -6.82
CA PRO A 29 -28.66 -8.79 -5.42
C PRO A 29 -28.63 -7.28 -5.13
N GLU A 30 -29.74 -6.78 -4.55
CA GLU A 30 -29.88 -5.37 -4.19
C GLU A 30 -29.16 -5.10 -2.86
N VAL A 31 -28.36 -4.04 -2.80
CA VAL A 31 -27.75 -3.58 -1.55
C VAL A 31 -28.75 -2.69 -0.79
N ILE A 32 -29.29 -3.22 0.31
CA ILE A 32 -30.23 -2.52 1.18
C ILE A 32 -29.47 -1.55 2.09
N SER A 33 -28.38 -2.03 2.71
CA SER A 33 -27.51 -1.21 3.53
C SER A 33 -26.05 -1.61 3.36
N PHE A 34 -25.19 -0.60 3.47
CA PHE A 34 -23.74 -0.75 3.51
C PHE A 34 -23.19 0.36 4.39
N GLY A 35 -22.52 0.00 5.49
CA GLY A 35 -22.01 0.97 6.45
C GLY A 35 -21.52 0.33 7.75
N PRO A 36 -21.21 1.14 8.77
CA PRO A 36 -20.76 0.64 10.08
C PRO A 36 -21.76 -0.34 10.70
N SER A 37 -21.23 -1.35 11.39
CA SER A 37 -22.05 -2.43 12.01
C SER A 37 -23.02 -1.91 13.08
N GLU A 38 -22.71 -0.79 13.73
CA GLU A 38 -23.60 -0.14 14.70
C GLU A 38 -24.92 0.36 14.07
N ALA A 39 -24.96 0.53 12.76
CA ALA A 39 -26.17 0.91 12.04
C ALA A 39 -27.05 -0.29 11.64
N SER A 40 -26.71 -1.51 12.06
CA SER A 40 -27.41 -2.74 11.64
C SER A 40 -28.84 -2.86 12.19
N ASP A 41 -29.20 -2.14 13.25
CA ASP A 41 -30.54 -2.10 13.84
C ASP A 41 -31.49 -1.12 13.10
N ALA A 42 -31.01 -0.43 12.08
CA ALA A 42 -31.87 0.45 11.29
C ALA A 42 -32.94 -0.38 10.58
N PRO A 43 -34.21 0.07 10.58
CA PRO A 43 -35.28 -0.66 9.94
C PRO A 43 -35.02 -0.78 8.43
N ILE A 44 -35.10 -2.01 7.92
CA ILE A 44 -35.00 -2.28 6.49
C ILE A 44 -36.27 -1.78 5.81
N ILE A 45 -36.20 -0.57 5.25
CA ILE A 45 -37.32 0.05 4.57
C ILE A 45 -37.12 -0.11 3.06
N GLU A 46 -38.11 -0.71 2.41
CA GLU A 46 -38.19 -0.77 0.96
C GLU A 46 -38.31 0.66 0.40
N ARG A 47 -37.41 1.04 -0.50
CA ARG A 47 -37.51 2.33 -1.19
C ARG A 47 -38.52 2.21 -2.33
N ALA A 48 -39.39 3.21 -2.44
CA ALA A 48 -40.27 3.31 -3.62
C ALA A 48 -39.40 3.40 -4.88
N SER A 49 -39.81 2.67 -5.92
CA SER A 49 -39.21 2.82 -7.23
C SER A 49 -39.41 4.24 -7.76
N ARG A 50 -38.51 4.68 -8.61
CA ARG A 50 -38.56 6.00 -9.24
C ARG A 50 -39.89 6.23 -9.97
N ILE A 51 -40.45 7.39 -9.77
CA ILE A 51 -41.64 7.82 -10.51
C ILE A 51 -41.19 8.41 -11.85
N ASN A 52 -40.97 7.55 -12.83
CA ASN A 52 -40.81 7.96 -14.21
C ASN A 52 -41.64 7.00 -15.06
N GLY A 53 -42.66 7.51 -15.74
CA GLY A 53 -43.55 6.69 -16.56
C GLY A 53 -42.88 6.05 -17.80
N MET A 54 -41.59 6.22 -17.96
CA MET A 54 -40.79 5.70 -19.08
C MET A 54 -39.88 4.55 -18.70
N ASP A 55 -39.63 4.32 -17.40
CA ASP A 55 -38.66 3.36 -16.90
C ASP A 55 -39.34 2.21 -16.15
N GLU A 56 -38.94 0.98 -16.40
CA GLU A 56 -39.20 -0.12 -15.52
C GLU A 56 -38.45 0.09 -14.20
N ALA A 57 -38.97 -0.43 -13.10
CA ALA A 57 -38.36 -0.33 -11.81
C ALA A 57 -37.11 -1.20 -11.74
N VAL A 58 -35.94 -0.61 -11.96
CA VAL A 58 -34.64 -1.28 -11.80
C VAL A 58 -34.11 -0.94 -10.42
N ALA A 59 -33.67 -1.95 -9.67
CA ALA A 59 -32.96 -1.74 -8.41
C ALA A 59 -31.64 -1.00 -8.69
N SER A 60 -31.48 0.19 -8.12
CA SER A 60 -30.42 1.11 -8.51
C SER A 60 -29.09 0.82 -7.84
N ALA A 61 -29.08 0.20 -6.65
CA ALA A 61 -27.84 -0.19 -5.96
C ALA A 61 -27.78 -1.70 -5.82
N VAL A 62 -27.20 -2.33 -6.79
CA VAL A 62 -27.02 -3.80 -6.83
C VAL A 62 -25.55 -4.15 -6.84
N LEU A 63 -25.22 -5.34 -6.37
CA LEU A 63 -23.89 -5.89 -6.57
C LEU A 63 -23.72 -6.31 -8.04
N LEU A 64 -22.61 -5.89 -8.66
CA LEU A 64 -22.22 -6.26 -10.02
C LEU A 64 -23.31 -6.04 -11.08
N PRO A 65 -23.76 -4.80 -11.31
CA PRO A 65 -24.81 -4.52 -12.31
C PRO A 65 -24.40 -4.98 -13.70
N THR A 66 -25.35 -5.57 -14.45
CA THR A 66 -25.16 -6.07 -15.81
C THR A 66 -26.20 -5.51 -16.77
N GLY A 67 -25.92 -5.53 -18.06
CA GLY A 67 -26.83 -5.03 -19.08
C GLY A 67 -28.16 -5.81 -19.17
N GLY A 68 -28.17 -7.09 -18.79
CA GLY A 68 -29.34 -7.95 -18.83
C GLY A 68 -30.47 -7.57 -17.88
N MET A 69 -30.17 -6.82 -16.84
CA MET A 69 -31.17 -6.28 -15.92
C MET A 69 -31.76 -4.91 -16.36
N GLY A 70 -31.38 -4.43 -17.53
CA GLY A 70 -31.80 -3.08 -17.99
C GLY A 70 -31.01 -1.94 -17.36
N PHE A 71 -29.80 -2.20 -16.85
CA PHE A 71 -28.96 -1.18 -16.25
C PHE A 71 -28.28 -0.31 -17.29
N PHE A 72 -28.50 1.00 -17.21
CA PHE A 72 -27.97 2.00 -18.15
C PHE A 72 -26.67 2.64 -17.72
N GLY A 73 -26.18 2.34 -16.50
CA GLY A 73 -24.89 2.82 -15.99
C GLY A 73 -23.72 1.95 -16.45
N TRP A 74 -22.61 2.05 -15.76
CA TRP A 74 -21.38 1.28 -16.02
C TRP A 74 -21.54 -0.19 -15.63
N PRO A 75 -21.62 -1.14 -16.57
CA PRO A 75 -21.81 -2.53 -16.22
C PRO A 75 -20.54 -3.13 -15.62
N ALA A 76 -20.72 -3.88 -14.52
CA ALA A 76 -19.59 -4.51 -13.81
C ALA A 76 -19.01 -5.70 -14.57
N ILE A 77 -19.80 -6.39 -15.40
CA ILE A 77 -19.35 -7.53 -16.20
C ILE A 77 -19.77 -7.30 -17.65
N CYS A 78 -18.81 -7.41 -18.57
CA CYS A 78 -19.01 -7.30 -20.02
C CYS A 78 -18.15 -8.32 -20.76
N GLY A 79 -18.69 -8.84 -21.84
CA GLY A 79 -17.97 -9.75 -22.73
C GLY A 79 -18.86 -10.25 -23.84
N HIS A 80 -18.37 -11.14 -24.67
CA HIS A 80 -19.11 -11.65 -25.82
C HIS A 80 -18.53 -12.97 -26.40
N ARG A 81 -19.31 -13.69 -27.16
CA ARG A 81 -18.86 -14.75 -28.10
C ARG A 81 -18.95 -14.25 -29.53
N SER A 82 -17.84 -13.81 -30.09
CA SER A 82 -17.79 -13.26 -31.47
C SER A 82 -18.88 -12.21 -31.74
N GLY A 83 -19.09 -11.27 -30.80
CA GLY A 83 -20.08 -10.22 -30.90
C GLY A 83 -21.53 -10.64 -30.54
N ARG A 84 -21.75 -11.87 -30.12
CA ARG A 84 -23.01 -12.38 -29.56
C ARG A 84 -22.88 -12.60 -28.05
N ASP A 85 -24.00 -12.85 -27.40
CA ASP A 85 -24.08 -13.08 -25.93
C ASP A 85 -23.45 -11.94 -25.11
N PHE A 86 -23.55 -10.72 -25.62
CA PHE A 86 -22.99 -9.51 -25.02
C PHE A 86 -23.86 -8.92 -23.89
N VAL A 87 -25.09 -9.36 -23.76
CA VAL A 87 -26.02 -8.98 -22.69
C VAL A 87 -26.07 -10.11 -21.70
N LEU A 88 -25.39 -9.92 -20.56
CA LEU A 88 -25.41 -10.90 -19.46
C LEU A 88 -26.60 -10.64 -18.55
N GLY A 89 -27.37 -11.71 -18.27
CA GLY A 89 -28.55 -11.68 -17.42
C GLY A 89 -28.59 -12.84 -16.44
N PHE A 90 -28.13 -12.62 -15.21
CA PHE A 90 -28.12 -13.67 -14.20
C PHE A 90 -29.44 -13.83 -13.48
N CYS A 91 -29.83 -15.09 -13.25
CA CYS A 91 -31.04 -15.50 -12.55
C CYS A 91 -30.77 -16.68 -11.61
N ASN A 92 -31.82 -17.17 -10.92
CA ASN A 92 -31.74 -18.36 -10.04
C ASN A 92 -30.71 -18.24 -8.92
N TRP A 93 -30.70 -17.09 -8.25
CA TRP A 93 -29.76 -16.80 -7.19
C TRP A 93 -29.91 -17.76 -6.00
N THR A 94 -28.78 -18.27 -5.54
CA THR A 94 -28.64 -19.05 -4.32
C THR A 94 -27.66 -18.35 -3.37
N ALA A 95 -27.82 -18.59 -2.07
CA ALA A 95 -26.91 -18.07 -1.05
C ALA A 95 -26.50 -19.16 -0.08
N GLU A 96 -25.20 -19.28 0.15
CA GLU A 96 -24.57 -20.11 1.16
C GLU A 96 -23.94 -19.19 2.21
N GLU A 97 -24.41 -19.31 3.44
CA GLU A 97 -23.92 -18.51 4.59
C GLU A 97 -23.07 -19.41 5.50
N SER A 98 -21.91 -18.92 5.86
CA SER A 98 -21.05 -19.53 6.88
C SER A 98 -20.43 -18.40 7.72
N GLU A 99 -19.77 -18.74 8.82
CA GLU A 99 -19.15 -17.74 9.68
C GLU A 99 -18.20 -16.84 8.90
N GLY A 100 -18.45 -15.53 8.91
CA GLY A 100 -17.64 -14.53 8.20
C GLY A 100 -17.65 -14.61 6.67
N ARG A 101 -18.57 -15.40 6.06
CA ARG A 101 -18.60 -15.57 4.61
C ARG A 101 -20.02 -15.72 4.06
N LEU A 102 -20.29 -15.02 2.98
CA LEU A 102 -21.53 -15.12 2.20
C LEU A 102 -21.15 -15.41 0.73
N ALA A 103 -21.51 -16.58 0.21
CA ALA A 103 -21.30 -16.93 -1.17
C ALA A 103 -22.65 -16.92 -1.91
N LEU A 104 -22.72 -16.14 -2.98
CA LEU A 104 -23.89 -16.01 -3.85
C LEU A 104 -23.57 -16.65 -5.21
N ALA A 105 -24.48 -17.45 -5.76
CA ALA A 105 -24.30 -18.05 -7.06
C ALA A 105 -25.54 -17.86 -7.94
N ALA A 106 -25.32 -17.67 -9.23
CA ALA A 106 -26.37 -17.50 -10.25
C ALA A 106 -25.90 -17.98 -11.60
N THR A 107 -26.85 -18.17 -12.53
CA THR A 107 -26.55 -18.60 -13.88
C THR A 107 -27.23 -17.69 -14.89
N ASP A 108 -26.59 -17.51 -16.04
CA ASP A 108 -27.19 -16.99 -17.27
C ASP A 108 -27.36 -18.18 -18.24
N THR A 109 -28.59 -18.61 -18.43
CA THR A 109 -28.90 -19.79 -19.24
C THR A 109 -28.82 -19.52 -20.75
N VAL A 110 -28.90 -18.26 -21.17
CA VAL A 110 -28.80 -17.83 -22.58
C VAL A 110 -27.34 -17.70 -22.97
N ALA A 111 -26.58 -16.89 -22.23
CA ALA A 111 -25.15 -16.74 -22.45
C ALA A 111 -24.34 -17.95 -21.94
N ARG A 112 -24.97 -18.90 -21.24
CA ARG A 112 -24.34 -20.09 -20.66
C ARG A 112 -23.12 -19.71 -19.84
N MET A 113 -23.33 -18.88 -18.82
CA MET A 113 -22.32 -18.39 -17.89
C MET A 113 -22.77 -18.67 -16.45
N SER A 114 -21.86 -19.10 -15.62
CA SER A 114 -22.06 -19.20 -14.15
C SER A 114 -21.30 -18.11 -13.43
N LEU A 115 -21.95 -17.49 -12.46
CA LEU A 115 -21.38 -16.44 -11.61
C LEU A 115 -21.38 -16.90 -10.16
N ARG A 116 -20.24 -16.78 -9.48
CA ARG A 116 -20.12 -16.91 -8.03
C ARG A 116 -19.50 -15.61 -7.46
N LEU A 117 -20.23 -14.95 -6.58
CA LEU A 117 -19.78 -13.79 -5.84
C LEU A 117 -19.56 -14.20 -4.38
N THR A 118 -18.37 -13.99 -3.86
CA THR A 118 -18.04 -14.26 -2.47
C THR A 118 -17.76 -12.97 -1.74
N LEU A 119 -18.51 -12.70 -0.67
CA LEU A 119 -18.21 -11.66 0.31
C LEU A 119 -17.61 -12.31 1.54
N SER A 120 -16.55 -11.71 2.10
CA SER A 120 -15.91 -12.20 3.32
C SER A 120 -15.68 -11.07 4.30
N ALA A 121 -16.01 -11.32 5.56
CA ALA A 121 -15.74 -10.41 6.67
C ALA A 121 -14.37 -10.75 7.27
N HIS A 122 -13.56 -9.75 7.50
CA HIS A 122 -12.20 -9.88 8.02
C HIS A 122 -12.08 -9.26 9.41
N LYS A 123 -11.14 -9.75 10.19
CA LYS A 123 -10.73 -9.09 11.42
C LYS A 123 -10.26 -7.67 11.10
N GLY A 124 -10.49 -6.74 12.01
CA GLY A 124 -10.15 -5.34 11.81
C GLY A 124 -11.20 -4.51 11.07
N GLY A 125 -12.39 -5.07 10.78
CA GLY A 125 -13.49 -4.26 10.26
C GLY A 125 -13.56 -4.11 8.74
N VAL A 126 -12.86 -4.94 7.99
CA VAL A 126 -12.84 -4.94 6.52
C VAL A 126 -13.76 -6.03 5.97
N VAL A 127 -14.43 -5.72 4.87
CA VAL A 127 -15.18 -6.68 4.05
C VAL A 127 -14.51 -6.79 2.68
N SER A 128 -14.35 -8.01 2.17
CA SER A 128 -13.86 -8.22 0.80
C SER A 128 -14.92 -8.82 -0.11
N SER A 129 -14.75 -8.58 -1.41
CA SER A 129 -15.53 -9.14 -2.50
C SER A 129 -14.63 -9.81 -3.52
N GLN A 130 -15.04 -10.96 -4.05
CA GLN A 130 -14.38 -11.68 -5.13
C GLN A 130 -15.39 -12.31 -6.07
N VAL A 131 -15.11 -12.25 -7.36
CA VAL A 131 -15.98 -12.77 -8.41
C VAL A 131 -15.29 -13.93 -9.13
N CYS A 132 -16.02 -15.02 -9.31
CA CYS A 132 -15.64 -16.12 -10.20
C CYS A 132 -16.69 -16.21 -11.31
N LEU A 133 -16.28 -16.08 -12.56
CA LEU A 133 -17.12 -16.16 -13.75
C LEU A 133 -16.66 -17.36 -14.60
N THR A 134 -17.55 -18.30 -14.87
CA THR A 134 -17.27 -19.53 -15.61
C THR A 134 -17.98 -19.54 -16.95
N ASN A 135 -17.30 -19.92 -18.02
CA ASN A 135 -17.88 -20.17 -19.31
C ASN A 135 -18.42 -21.60 -19.42
N ASP A 136 -19.74 -21.78 -19.24
CA ASP A 136 -20.44 -23.07 -19.39
C ASP A 136 -20.87 -23.35 -20.84
N GLY A 137 -20.52 -22.44 -21.76
CA GLY A 137 -20.80 -22.58 -23.18
C GLY A 137 -19.86 -23.58 -23.87
N ASP A 138 -20.11 -23.80 -25.16
CA ASP A 138 -19.32 -24.69 -26.02
C ASP A 138 -18.35 -23.95 -26.95
N ALA A 139 -18.26 -22.64 -26.82
CA ALA A 139 -17.35 -21.77 -27.56
C ALA A 139 -16.65 -20.77 -26.60
N PRO A 140 -15.46 -20.30 -26.95
CA PRO A 140 -14.73 -19.33 -26.13
C PRO A 140 -15.53 -18.04 -25.90
N TYR A 141 -15.45 -17.50 -24.68
CA TYR A 141 -16.06 -16.24 -24.29
C TYR A 141 -14.97 -15.18 -24.05
N GLN A 142 -14.99 -14.12 -24.84
CA GLN A 142 -14.13 -12.96 -24.63
C GLN A 142 -14.69 -12.14 -23.47
N LEU A 143 -13.95 -12.10 -22.38
CA LEU A 143 -14.26 -11.27 -21.22
C LEU A 143 -13.56 -9.91 -21.35
N ASP A 144 -14.33 -8.84 -21.53
CA ASP A 144 -13.81 -7.48 -21.70
C ASP A 144 -13.68 -6.75 -20.35
N ARG A 145 -14.53 -7.13 -19.38
CA ARG A 145 -14.54 -6.55 -18.02
C ARG A 145 -15.18 -7.51 -17.03
N CYS A 146 -14.56 -7.59 -15.86
CA CYS A 146 -15.17 -8.20 -14.67
C CYS A 146 -14.65 -7.48 -13.42
N MET A 147 -15.53 -6.67 -12.79
CA MET A 147 -15.21 -5.99 -11.56
C MET A 147 -15.15 -6.99 -10.40
N ALA A 148 -14.21 -6.79 -9.49
CA ALA A 148 -14.04 -7.63 -8.30
C ALA A 148 -15.09 -7.33 -7.22
N GLY A 149 -15.68 -6.15 -7.24
CA GLY A 149 -16.73 -5.74 -6.32
C GLY A 149 -17.35 -4.40 -6.70
N SER A 150 -18.54 -4.17 -6.15
CA SER A 150 -19.28 -2.92 -6.25
C SER A 150 -19.77 -2.52 -4.88
N PHE A 151 -19.30 -1.38 -4.39
CA PHE A 151 -19.66 -0.87 -3.06
C PHE A 151 -20.50 0.39 -3.20
N PRO A 152 -21.73 0.43 -2.65
CA PRO A 152 -22.58 1.59 -2.79
C PRO A 152 -22.23 2.67 -1.77
N THR A 153 -22.31 3.94 -2.20
CA THR A 153 -22.42 5.08 -1.32
C THR A 153 -23.81 5.70 -1.45
N LEU A 154 -24.40 6.09 -0.33
CA LEU A 154 -25.80 6.54 -0.30
C LEU A 154 -25.98 8.06 -0.43
N ALA A 155 -24.89 8.86 -0.49
CA ALA A 155 -24.99 10.30 -0.43
C ALA A 155 -24.85 10.99 -1.79
N GLU A 156 -25.68 12.00 -2.03
CA GLU A 156 -25.62 12.84 -3.23
C GLU A 156 -24.35 13.70 -3.27
N ASP A 157 -23.89 14.21 -2.12
CA ASP A 157 -22.74 15.09 -1.97
C ASP A 157 -21.45 14.33 -1.56
N ALA A 158 -21.07 13.33 -2.34
CA ALA A 158 -19.86 12.58 -2.06
C ALA A 158 -18.59 13.27 -2.59
N THR A 159 -17.53 13.16 -1.84
CA THR A 159 -16.15 13.54 -2.20
C THR A 159 -15.33 12.28 -2.32
N VAL A 160 -14.48 12.18 -3.34
CA VAL A 160 -13.47 11.14 -3.45
C VAL A 160 -12.11 11.69 -3.01
N GLU A 161 -11.44 10.95 -2.15
CA GLU A 161 -10.05 11.16 -1.80
C GLU A 161 -9.23 10.06 -2.45
N SER A 162 -8.48 10.41 -3.49
CA SER A 162 -7.61 9.50 -4.25
C SER A 162 -6.14 9.90 -4.09
N PHE A 163 -5.25 9.03 -4.56
CA PHE A 163 -3.82 9.25 -4.51
C PHE A 163 -3.26 9.34 -5.92
N THR A 164 -2.51 10.40 -6.15
CA THR A 164 -1.87 10.71 -7.42
C THR A 164 -0.38 10.94 -7.21
N GLY A 165 0.35 11.33 -8.23
CA GLY A 165 1.75 11.67 -8.10
C GLY A 165 2.54 11.35 -9.35
N MET A 166 3.81 11.13 -9.12
CA MET A 166 4.83 10.72 -10.11
C MET A 166 6.00 10.08 -9.35
N TRP A 167 6.97 9.53 -10.06
CA TRP A 167 8.22 9.09 -9.46
C TRP A 167 8.86 10.20 -8.61
N GLY A 168 9.19 9.89 -7.37
CA GLY A 168 9.72 10.84 -6.38
C GLY A 168 8.67 11.74 -5.71
N ARG A 169 7.39 11.65 -6.07
CA ARG A 169 6.26 12.35 -5.47
C ARG A 169 5.01 11.49 -5.47
N GLU A 170 5.14 10.28 -4.97
CA GLU A 170 4.05 9.32 -4.84
C GLU A 170 3.06 9.73 -3.75
N PHE A 171 1.90 9.12 -3.71
CA PHE A 171 0.88 9.24 -2.67
C PHE A 171 0.39 10.68 -2.38
N GLN A 172 0.42 11.56 -3.37
CA GLN A 172 -0.13 12.91 -3.22
C GLN A 172 -1.65 12.84 -3.08
N THR A 173 -2.16 13.29 -1.95
CA THR A 173 -3.60 13.25 -1.67
C THR A 173 -4.36 14.25 -2.55
N ARG A 174 -5.40 13.78 -3.23
CA ARG A 174 -6.30 14.59 -4.04
C ARG A 174 -7.74 14.39 -3.59
N ARG A 175 -8.44 15.48 -3.29
CA ARG A 175 -9.86 15.48 -2.94
C ARG A 175 -10.67 16.15 -4.02
N GLU A 176 -11.72 15.48 -4.50
CA GLU A 176 -12.59 15.94 -5.57
C GLU A 176 -14.05 15.71 -5.19
N LYS A 177 -14.90 16.74 -5.36
CA LYS A 177 -16.34 16.56 -5.25
C LYS A 177 -16.86 15.78 -6.47
N LEU A 178 -17.62 14.73 -6.23
CA LEU A 178 -18.21 13.93 -7.29
C LEU A 178 -19.35 14.70 -7.97
N GLY A 179 -19.21 14.95 -9.27
CA GLY A 179 -20.24 15.58 -10.13
C GLY A 179 -21.32 14.61 -10.61
N THR A 180 -22.10 15.05 -11.59
CA THR A 180 -23.02 14.19 -12.35
C THR A 180 -22.26 13.40 -13.39
N GLY A 181 -22.18 12.26 -13.56
CA GLY A 181 -21.40 11.47 -14.51
C GLY A 181 -20.45 10.52 -13.81
N ILE A 182 -19.61 9.91 -14.59
CA ILE A 182 -18.70 8.85 -14.14
C ILE A 182 -17.38 9.46 -13.70
N TRP A 183 -16.92 9.14 -12.48
CA TRP A 183 -15.54 9.33 -12.09
C TRP A 183 -14.76 8.05 -12.43
N LEU A 184 -13.65 8.19 -13.16
CA LEU A 184 -12.87 7.06 -13.66
C LEU A 184 -11.39 7.27 -13.36
N GLN A 185 -10.76 6.25 -12.79
CA GLN A 185 -9.30 6.10 -12.70
C GLN A 185 -8.88 4.79 -13.37
N GLU A 186 -8.00 4.86 -14.36
CA GLU A 186 -7.39 3.71 -15.02
C GLU A 186 -5.87 3.73 -14.91
N ASN A 187 -5.28 2.59 -14.66
CA ASN A 187 -3.83 2.36 -14.73
C ASN A 187 -3.53 1.29 -15.79
N ARG A 188 -2.63 1.61 -16.72
CA ARG A 188 -2.20 0.74 -17.85
C ARG A 188 -0.68 0.57 -17.90
N ARG A 189 -0.01 0.63 -16.74
CA ARG A 189 1.45 0.57 -16.66
C ARG A 189 1.99 -0.84 -16.42
N GLY A 190 1.10 -1.84 -16.29
CA GLY A 190 1.46 -3.23 -15.99
C GLY A 190 1.96 -3.45 -14.56
N ARG A 191 2.04 -2.42 -13.76
CA ARG A 191 2.28 -2.41 -12.32
C ARG A 191 1.39 -1.36 -11.66
N THR A 192 1.37 -1.26 -10.31
CA THR A 192 0.47 -0.35 -9.58
C THR A 192 0.59 1.11 -10.01
N SER A 193 1.75 1.59 -10.37
CA SER A 193 2.09 2.94 -10.80
C SER A 193 2.33 3.95 -9.68
N HIS A 194 2.99 5.09 -10.03
CA HIS A 194 3.28 6.17 -9.10
C HIS A 194 2.17 7.22 -9.02
N ASP A 195 1.18 7.17 -9.92
CA ASP A 195 0.20 8.24 -10.12
C ASP A 195 -1.26 7.78 -10.00
N ARG A 196 -1.52 6.46 -9.89
CA ARG A 196 -2.89 5.91 -9.86
C ARG A 196 -2.94 4.66 -8.98
N PHE A 197 -2.97 4.90 -7.69
CA PHE A 197 -3.01 3.80 -6.72
C PHE A 197 -4.40 3.13 -6.71
N PRO A 198 -4.47 1.79 -6.55
CA PRO A 198 -5.74 1.04 -6.59
C PRO A 198 -6.51 1.16 -5.27
N MET A 199 -6.60 2.36 -4.71
CA MET A 199 -7.26 2.63 -3.44
C MET A 199 -7.75 4.08 -3.36
N LEU A 200 -8.86 4.30 -2.65
CA LEU A 200 -9.42 5.62 -2.40
C LEU A 200 -10.36 5.60 -1.20
N PHE A 201 -10.67 6.77 -0.66
CA PHE A 201 -11.78 6.97 0.26
C PHE A 201 -12.93 7.70 -0.45
N VAL A 202 -14.16 7.31 -0.11
CA VAL A 202 -15.37 8.05 -0.46
C VAL A 202 -15.96 8.60 0.83
N GLU A 203 -16.26 9.88 0.86
CA GLU A 203 -16.76 10.59 2.02
C GLU A 203 -17.99 11.42 1.65
N SER A 204 -18.98 11.38 2.52
CA SER A 204 -20.18 12.19 2.47
C SER A 204 -20.54 12.68 3.87
N ALA A 205 -21.57 13.51 4.00
CA ALA A 205 -21.97 14.06 5.31
C ALA A 205 -22.19 12.99 6.41
N ASN A 206 -22.66 11.79 6.02
CA ASN A 206 -23.09 10.76 6.96
C ASN A 206 -22.35 9.42 6.81
N GLN A 207 -21.42 9.32 5.87
CA GLN A 207 -20.74 8.06 5.57
C GLN A 207 -19.35 8.32 5.02
N ARG A 208 -18.39 7.56 5.55
CA ARG A 208 -17.04 7.44 4.99
C ARG A 208 -16.67 5.96 4.92
N PHE A 209 -16.06 5.56 3.83
CA PHE A 209 -15.40 4.26 3.71
C PHE A 209 -14.26 4.35 2.69
N GLY A 210 -13.28 3.49 2.87
CA GLY A 210 -12.20 3.30 1.91
C GLY A 210 -12.43 2.03 1.10
N VAL A 211 -11.85 1.98 -0.09
CA VAL A 211 -11.76 0.78 -0.92
C VAL A 211 -10.33 0.57 -1.39
N ALA A 212 -9.92 -0.68 -1.53
CA ALA A 212 -8.61 -1.07 -2.04
C ALA A 212 -8.70 -2.34 -2.87
N LEU A 213 -7.99 -2.39 -4.00
CA LEU A 213 -7.90 -3.59 -4.84
C LEU A 213 -6.63 -4.37 -4.51
N GLY A 214 -6.75 -5.67 -4.31
CA GLY A 214 -5.64 -6.60 -4.08
C GLY A 214 -4.97 -7.07 -5.37
N PHE A 215 -4.51 -6.12 -6.20
CA PHE A 215 -3.88 -6.41 -7.48
C PHE A 215 -2.84 -5.35 -7.85
N SER A 216 -1.67 -5.80 -8.30
CA SER A 216 -0.53 -4.93 -8.61
C SER A 216 -0.35 -4.64 -10.12
N GLY A 217 -1.31 -5.02 -10.96
CA GLY A 217 -1.27 -4.83 -12.41
C GLY A 217 -2.16 -3.69 -12.91
N ASN A 218 -2.54 -3.79 -14.18
CA ASN A 218 -3.51 -2.87 -14.77
C ASN A 218 -4.85 -2.95 -14.04
N HIS A 219 -5.38 -1.80 -13.64
CA HIS A 219 -6.61 -1.75 -12.85
C HIS A 219 -7.46 -0.52 -13.20
N GLN A 220 -8.73 -0.60 -12.83
CA GLN A 220 -9.66 0.52 -12.95
C GLN A 220 -10.53 0.64 -11.69
N ILE A 221 -10.85 1.88 -11.34
CA ILE A 221 -11.85 2.24 -10.34
C ILE A 221 -12.85 3.18 -11.00
N VAL A 222 -14.12 2.87 -10.87
CA VAL A 222 -15.21 3.63 -11.45
C VAL A 222 -16.21 4.00 -10.37
N ILE A 223 -16.61 5.26 -10.30
CA ILE A 223 -17.71 5.68 -9.43
C ILE A 223 -18.83 6.18 -10.35
N ASP A 224 -19.90 5.40 -10.44
CA ASP A 224 -21.06 5.70 -11.27
C ASP A 224 -22.25 6.12 -10.42
N ARG A 225 -23.08 7.01 -10.95
CA ARG A 225 -24.30 7.47 -10.29
C ARG A 225 -25.50 6.67 -10.77
N CYS A 226 -26.17 5.99 -9.86
CA CYS A 226 -27.43 5.33 -10.13
C CYS A 226 -28.58 6.33 -10.29
N ASP A 227 -29.67 5.89 -10.92
CA ASP A 227 -30.85 6.73 -11.17
C ASP A 227 -31.53 7.23 -9.90
N ASP A 228 -31.44 6.50 -8.80
CA ASP A 228 -31.97 6.92 -7.49
C ASP A 228 -31.04 7.89 -6.72
N GLY A 229 -29.94 8.33 -7.34
CA GLY A 229 -28.97 9.25 -6.77
C GLY A 229 -27.84 8.59 -5.99
N ARG A 230 -27.96 7.30 -5.64
CA ARG A 230 -26.86 6.53 -5.03
C ARG A 230 -25.70 6.39 -6.03
N ARG A 231 -24.52 6.13 -5.51
CA ARG A 231 -23.33 5.90 -6.33
C ARG A 231 -22.80 4.50 -6.07
N LEU A 232 -22.33 3.85 -7.12
CA LEU A 232 -21.63 2.57 -7.06
C LEU A 232 -20.14 2.80 -7.29
N VAL A 233 -19.32 2.28 -6.38
CA VAL A 233 -17.87 2.25 -6.52
C VAL A 233 -17.47 0.87 -7.02
N HIS A 234 -17.09 0.78 -8.28
CA HIS A 234 -16.62 -0.45 -8.91
C HIS A 234 -15.10 -0.46 -8.96
N MET A 235 -14.49 -1.60 -8.70
CA MET A 235 -13.06 -1.78 -8.89
C MET A 235 -12.71 -3.16 -9.40
N GLY A 236 -11.70 -3.22 -10.23
CA GLY A 236 -11.26 -4.47 -10.82
C GLY A 236 -10.00 -4.35 -11.67
N GLU A 237 -9.58 -5.48 -12.16
CA GLU A 237 -8.51 -5.61 -13.12
C GLU A 237 -8.93 -4.98 -14.47
N LEU A 238 -7.98 -4.36 -15.14
CA LEU A 238 -8.18 -3.78 -16.48
C LEU A 238 -7.45 -4.66 -17.49
N PHE A 239 -8.21 -5.27 -18.39
CA PHE A 239 -7.66 -6.13 -19.44
C PHE A 239 -7.23 -5.33 -20.66
N GLU A 240 -6.21 -5.82 -21.33
CA GLU A 240 -5.92 -5.42 -22.70
C GLU A 240 -6.93 -6.09 -23.67
N PRO A 241 -7.19 -5.48 -24.84
CA PRO A 241 -8.13 -6.07 -25.81
C PRO A 241 -7.76 -7.51 -26.18
N GLY A 242 -8.69 -8.44 -25.99
CA GLY A 242 -8.50 -9.87 -26.29
C GLY A 242 -7.65 -10.64 -25.27
N GLU A 243 -7.23 -10.03 -24.17
CA GLU A 243 -6.37 -10.67 -23.18
C GLU A 243 -7.05 -11.79 -22.41
N MET A 244 -8.33 -11.59 -22.04
CA MET A 244 -9.07 -12.54 -21.22
C MET A 244 -10.09 -13.31 -22.04
N LEU A 245 -9.64 -14.42 -22.61
CA LEU A 245 -10.48 -15.35 -23.35
C LEU A 245 -10.69 -16.59 -22.48
N LEU A 246 -11.94 -16.92 -22.18
CA LEU A 246 -12.32 -18.09 -21.40
C LEU A 246 -12.77 -19.20 -22.37
N ASP A 247 -12.01 -20.26 -22.48
CA ASP A 247 -12.39 -21.46 -23.20
C ASP A 247 -13.56 -22.20 -22.50
N PRO A 248 -14.28 -23.09 -23.18
CA PRO A 248 -15.34 -23.88 -22.57
C PRO A 248 -14.89 -24.57 -21.26
N GLY A 249 -15.61 -24.32 -20.18
CA GLY A 249 -15.31 -24.81 -18.84
C GLY A 249 -14.26 -23.99 -18.07
N GLU A 250 -13.63 -22.98 -18.68
CA GLU A 250 -12.69 -22.12 -17.97
C GLU A 250 -13.39 -21.06 -17.12
N SER A 251 -12.68 -20.65 -16.07
CA SER A 251 -13.17 -19.63 -15.13
C SER A 251 -12.15 -18.50 -14.99
N TYR A 252 -12.66 -17.28 -14.92
CA TYR A 252 -11.94 -16.13 -14.44
C TYR A 252 -12.21 -15.91 -12.96
N LEU A 253 -11.14 -15.78 -12.17
CA LEU A 253 -11.20 -15.38 -10.76
C LEU A 253 -10.64 -13.98 -10.62
N SER A 254 -11.48 -13.04 -10.17
CA SER A 254 -11.05 -11.66 -9.97
C SER A 254 -10.05 -11.52 -8.80
N PRO A 255 -9.25 -10.45 -8.76
CA PRO A 255 -8.62 -10.01 -7.52
C PRO A 255 -9.65 -9.82 -6.41
N LEU A 256 -9.20 -9.69 -5.16
CA LEU A 256 -10.05 -9.27 -4.06
C LEU A 256 -10.20 -7.74 -4.07
N ALA A 257 -11.43 -7.26 -3.93
CA ALA A 257 -11.73 -5.86 -3.62
C ALA A 257 -12.09 -5.76 -2.14
N TYR A 258 -11.48 -4.83 -1.44
CA TYR A 258 -11.64 -4.62 0.00
C TYR A 258 -12.37 -3.31 0.26
N ALA A 259 -13.21 -3.29 1.30
CA ALA A 259 -13.83 -2.08 1.83
C ALA A 259 -13.67 -2.03 3.34
N GLY A 260 -13.32 -0.86 3.89
CA GLY A 260 -13.12 -0.63 5.31
C GLY A 260 -13.59 0.77 5.72
N ALA A 261 -14.01 0.94 6.96
CA ALA A 261 -14.59 2.20 7.44
C ALA A 261 -13.57 3.35 7.44
N ASP A 262 -12.33 3.07 7.79
CA ASP A 262 -11.27 4.08 7.94
C ASP A 262 -9.86 3.47 7.83
N SER A 263 -8.84 4.28 8.04
CA SER A 263 -7.44 3.85 8.04
C SER A 263 -7.13 2.83 9.15
N ALA A 264 -7.78 2.92 10.31
CA ALA A 264 -7.53 2.00 11.42
C ALA A 264 -8.02 0.58 11.08
N ALA A 265 -9.17 0.47 10.40
CA ALA A 265 -9.70 -0.79 9.90
C ALA A 265 -8.72 -1.46 8.91
N PHE A 266 -8.20 -0.69 7.93
CA PHE A 266 -7.22 -1.20 6.98
C PHE A 266 -5.90 -1.60 7.66
N HIS A 267 -5.39 -0.80 8.59
CA HIS A 267 -4.17 -1.15 9.34
C HIS A 267 -4.33 -2.43 10.14
N SER A 268 -5.49 -2.60 10.79
CA SER A 268 -5.81 -3.80 11.55
C SER A 268 -5.88 -5.03 10.64
N PHE A 269 -6.59 -4.93 9.51
CA PHE A 269 -6.69 -5.99 8.51
C PHE A 269 -5.32 -6.38 7.94
N VAL A 270 -4.50 -5.39 7.55
CA VAL A 270 -3.16 -5.65 7.03
C VAL A 270 -2.30 -6.43 8.01
N ARG A 271 -2.32 -6.05 9.30
CA ARG A 271 -1.54 -6.72 10.35
C ARG A 271 -2.03 -8.13 10.68
N GLN A 272 -3.33 -8.33 10.67
CA GLN A 272 -3.93 -9.58 11.18
C GLN A 272 -4.15 -10.65 10.12
N GLU A 273 -4.34 -10.25 8.85
CA GLU A 273 -4.76 -11.20 7.82
C GLU A 273 -4.02 -11.07 6.49
N LEU A 274 -3.54 -9.87 6.11
CA LEU A 274 -2.95 -9.68 4.78
C LEU A 274 -1.49 -10.11 4.74
N ILE A 275 -0.68 -9.70 5.73
CA ILE A 275 0.74 -9.99 5.79
C ILE A 275 0.98 -11.24 6.63
N THR A 276 1.76 -12.16 6.07
CA THR A 276 2.29 -13.30 6.81
C THR A 276 3.78 -13.06 7.08
N TRP A 277 4.13 -12.80 8.34
CA TRP A 277 5.50 -12.54 8.75
C TRP A 277 6.36 -13.81 8.78
N PRO A 278 7.69 -13.71 8.59
CA PRO A 278 8.61 -14.81 8.87
C PRO A 278 8.40 -15.32 10.30
N GLY A 279 8.11 -16.62 10.45
CA GLY A 279 7.80 -17.21 11.75
C GLY A 279 6.47 -16.79 12.36
N ASP A 280 5.54 -16.29 11.56
CA ASP A 280 4.18 -15.86 11.93
C ASP A 280 4.09 -14.73 12.97
N VAL A 281 5.20 -14.03 13.24
CA VAL A 281 5.27 -12.95 14.22
C VAL A 281 6.07 -11.77 13.68
N MET A 282 5.50 -10.57 13.78
CA MET A 282 6.24 -9.35 13.48
C MET A 282 7.32 -9.11 14.55
N THR A 283 8.58 -9.14 14.14
CA THR A 283 9.69 -8.71 15.00
C THR A 283 9.78 -7.17 15.06
N PRO A 284 10.40 -6.58 16.10
CA PRO A 284 10.69 -5.15 16.10
C PRO A 284 11.44 -4.78 14.81
N ARG A 285 10.90 -3.83 14.06
CA ARG A 285 11.46 -3.48 12.73
C ARG A 285 12.90 -3.01 12.86
N PRO A 286 13.85 -3.68 12.18
CA PRO A 286 15.27 -3.35 12.32
C PRO A 286 15.59 -1.99 11.70
N VAL A 287 16.43 -1.20 12.35
CA VAL A 287 16.98 0.02 11.75
C VAL A 287 17.88 -0.39 10.59
N THR A 288 17.51 0.00 9.38
CA THR A 288 18.15 -0.45 8.14
C THR A 288 19.11 0.60 7.60
N LEU A 289 20.31 0.19 7.15
CA LEU A 289 21.13 0.99 6.24
C LEU A 289 21.01 0.38 4.84
N ASN A 290 20.63 1.19 3.86
CA ASN A 290 20.70 0.82 2.44
C ASN A 290 21.90 1.52 1.80
N THR A 291 22.69 0.78 0.99
CA THR A 291 23.94 1.29 0.41
C THR A 291 23.73 2.14 -0.85
N TRP A 292 22.51 2.23 -1.43
CA TRP A 292 22.31 2.86 -2.72
C TRP A 292 22.83 4.30 -2.78
N GLU A 293 22.25 5.23 -2.05
CA GLU A 293 22.71 6.63 -2.06
C GLU A 293 24.09 6.83 -1.41
N GLY A 294 24.55 5.84 -0.66
CA GLY A 294 25.88 5.88 -0.05
C GLY A 294 27.02 5.53 -1.00
N ASN A 295 26.77 4.65 -1.98
CA ASN A 295 27.83 4.06 -2.82
C ASN A 295 27.46 3.96 -4.30
N TYR A 296 26.16 3.92 -4.65
CA TYR A 296 25.71 3.56 -6.00
C TYR A 296 26.38 2.27 -6.47
N PHE A 297 27.01 2.27 -7.67
CA PHE A 297 27.69 1.11 -8.26
C PHE A 297 29.15 0.93 -7.77
N ASP A 298 29.71 1.85 -6.95
CA ASP A 298 31.08 1.75 -6.45
C ASP A 298 31.18 0.78 -5.27
N HIS A 299 31.16 -0.50 -5.57
CA HIS A 299 31.24 -1.59 -4.61
C HIS A 299 32.70 -2.05 -4.44
N LYS A 300 33.32 -1.61 -3.33
CA LYS A 300 34.64 -2.07 -2.88
C LYS A 300 34.47 -2.80 -1.53
N VAL A 301 34.75 -4.10 -1.49
CA VAL A 301 34.54 -4.93 -0.28
C VAL A 301 35.13 -4.30 0.99
N ALA A 302 36.34 -3.76 0.90
CA ALA A 302 36.97 -3.12 2.07
C ALA A 302 36.16 -1.91 2.56
N SER A 303 35.75 -1.01 1.65
CA SER A 303 34.95 0.17 1.98
C SER A 303 33.57 -0.22 2.53
N LEU A 304 32.94 -1.26 1.95
CA LEU A 304 31.65 -1.78 2.44
C LEU A 304 31.76 -2.38 3.84
N LYS A 305 32.87 -3.06 4.16
CA LYS A 305 33.15 -3.56 5.52
C LYS A 305 33.36 -2.42 6.51
N ASP A 306 34.13 -1.39 6.15
CA ASP A 306 34.33 -0.21 6.99
C ASP A 306 33.00 0.52 7.23
N GLN A 307 32.16 0.64 6.18
CA GLN A 307 30.81 1.21 6.28
C GLN A 307 29.92 0.37 7.19
N ALA A 308 29.95 -0.95 7.08
CA ALA A 308 29.19 -1.85 7.94
C ALA A 308 29.64 -1.76 9.41
N SER A 309 30.97 -1.69 9.66
CA SER A 309 31.51 -1.49 11.00
C SER A 309 31.02 -0.18 11.61
N LYS A 310 31.06 0.92 10.85
CA LYS A 310 30.54 2.21 11.28
C LYS A 310 29.02 2.18 11.51
N ALA A 311 28.27 1.51 10.65
CA ALA A 311 26.82 1.34 10.80
C ALA A 311 26.48 0.62 12.12
N ALA A 312 27.19 -0.44 12.47
CA ALA A 312 27.01 -1.16 13.73
C ALA A 312 27.32 -0.27 14.95
N GLU A 313 28.40 0.54 14.90
CA GLU A 313 28.73 1.52 15.95
C GLU A 313 27.61 2.53 16.18
N LEU A 314 26.93 2.98 15.11
CA LEU A 314 25.79 3.91 15.18
C LEU A 314 24.50 3.23 15.65
N GLY A 315 24.49 1.90 15.74
CA GLY A 315 23.33 1.13 16.18
C GLY A 315 22.39 0.68 15.06
N ILE A 316 22.81 0.66 13.80
CA ILE A 316 22.11 0.02 12.69
C ILE A 316 21.95 -1.48 12.98
N GLU A 317 20.85 -2.08 12.54
CA GLU A 317 20.51 -3.48 12.82
C GLU A 317 20.45 -4.33 11.54
N ARG A 318 20.32 -3.71 10.37
CA ARG A 318 20.28 -4.39 9.06
C ARG A 318 21.10 -3.59 8.04
N PHE A 319 21.96 -4.29 7.31
CA PHE A 319 22.78 -3.73 6.22
C PHE A 319 22.32 -4.31 4.89
N VAL A 320 21.80 -3.49 3.99
CA VAL A 320 21.28 -3.91 2.67
C VAL A 320 22.24 -3.48 1.57
N LEU A 321 22.85 -4.46 0.91
CA LEU A 321 23.65 -4.26 -0.28
C LEU A 321 22.70 -4.09 -1.49
N ASP A 322 22.65 -2.88 -2.03
CA ASP A 322 21.80 -2.50 -3.15
C ASP A 322 22.41 -2.85 -4.52
N ASP A 323 21.89 -2.32 -5.62
CA ASP A 323 22.34 -2.59 -7.01
C ASP A 323 23.84 -2.39 -7.21
N GLY A 324 24.48 -3.25 -8.00
CA GLY A 324 25.91 -3.16 -8.34
C GLY A 324 26.77 -4.36 -7.92
N TRP A 325 26.22 -5.37 -7.25
CA TRP A 325 26.99 -6.51 -6.71
C TRP A 325 27.27 -7.62 -7.73
N PHE A 326 26.53 -7.70 -8.83
CA PHE A 326 26.67 -8.76 -9.84
C PHE A 326 27.58 -8.35 -11.00
N ALA A 327 28.06 -9.34 -11.75
CA ALA A 327 29.11 -9.20 -12.73
C ALA A 327 28.83 -8.15 -13.80
N ARG A 328 29.79 -7.28 -14.06
CA ARG A 328 29.73 -6.19 -15.07
C ARG A 328 28.67 -5.13 -14.79
N ARG A 329 28.14 -5.06 -13.56
CA ARG A 329 27.13 -4.07 -13.15
C ARG A 329 27.80 -2.83 -12.59
N ASP A 330 28.39 -2.01 -13.47
CA ASP A 330 29.05 -0.77 -13.11
C ASP A 330 28.20 0.48 -13.39
N ASP A 331 27.08 0.27 -14.08
CA ASP A 331 26.02 1.24 -14.35
C ASP A 331 24.69 0.50 -14.65
N ASP A 332 23.62 1.24 -14.96
CA ASP A 332 22.29 0.68 -15.20
C ASP A 332 22.08 0.16 -16.64
N THR A 333 23.10 0.17 -17.49
CA THR A 333 23.00 -0.21 -18.90
C THR A 333 23.34 -1.68 -19.18
N THR A 334 23.91 -2.39 -18.20
CA THR A 334 24.49 -3.72 -18.41
C THR A 334 24.02 -4.76 -17.40
N SER A 335 24.11 -6.03 -17.79
CA SER A 335 24.13 -7.26 -16.96
C SER A 335 22.86 -7.58 -16.15
N LEU A 336 21.84 -6.73 -16.15
CA LEU A 336 20.60 -7.04 -15.49
C LEU A 336 19.99 -8.33 -16.09
N GLY A 337 19.68 -9.30 -15.24
CA GLY A 337 19.23 -10.65 -15.61
C GLY A 337 20.26 -11.76 -15.35
N ASP A 338 21.57 -11.43 -15.28
CA ASP A 338 22.62 -12.44 -15.13
C ASP A 338 22.74 -13.00 -13.69
N TRP A 339 22.68 -12.15 -12.69
CA TRP A 339 22.67 -12.49 -11.25
C TRP A 339 23.85 -13.33 -10.76
N ASP A 340 25.01 -13.25 -11.43
CA ASP A 340 26.25 -13.88 -11.01
C ASP A 340 27.11 -12.87 -10.25
N ILE A 341 27.69 -13.26 -9.11
CA ILE A 341 28.53 -12.39 -8.28
C ILE A 341 29.72 -11.84 -9.12
N ASP A 342 29.98 -10.54 -9.01
CA ASP A 342 31.14 -9.92 -9.68
C ASP A 342 32.44 -10.31 -8.95
N THR A 343 33.23 -11.18 -9.59
CA THR A 343 34.51 -11.64 -9.04
C THR A 343 35.62 -10.59 -9.04
N THR A 344 35.42 -9.46 -9.74
CA THR A 344 36.35 -8.32 -9.69
C THR A 344 36.11 -7.48 -8.44
N LYS A 345 34.83 -7.20 -8.14
CA LYS A 345 34.40 -6.48 -6.94
C LYS A 345 34.50 -7.35 -5.69
N TYR A 346 34.18 -8.64 -5.84
CA TYR A 346 34.12 -9.65 -4.75
C TYR A 346 34.95 -10.89 -5.12
N PRO A 347 36.30 -10.81 -5.03
CA PRO A 347 37.19 -11.90 -5.47
C PRO A 347 36.90 -13.24 -4.77
N ASP A 348 36.51 -13.19 -3.50
CA ASP A 348 36.17 -14.35 -2.68
C ASP A 348 34.67 -14.56 -2.53
N GLY A 349 33.84 -14.01 -3.45
CA GLY A 349 32.38 -14.04 -3.38
C GLY A 349 31.83 -13.04 -2.33
N LEU A 350 30.51 -13.16 -2.06
CA LEU A 350 29.82 -12.31 -1.07
C LEU A 350 30.08 -12.74 0.39
N ALA A 351 30.45 -14.00 0.64
CA ALA A 351 30.62 -14.54 1.98
C ALA A 351 31.48 -13.65 2.90
N PRO A 352 32.67 -13.11 2.49
CA PRO A 352 33.46 -12.26 3.37
C PRO A 352 32.79 -10.96 3.81
N LEU A 353 31.83 -10.43 3.03
CA LEU A 353 31.05 -9.24 3.42
C LEU A 353 29.87 -9.66 4.32
N VAL A 354 29.14 -10.72 3.94
CA VAL A 354 28.03 -11.26 4.73
C VAL A 354 28.49 -11.66 6.13
N ASP A 355 29.58 -12.44 6.23
CA ASP A 355 30.15 -12.89 7.50
C ASP A 355 30.62 -11.70 8.36
N HIS A 356 31.16 -10.66 7.73
CA HIS A 356 31.56 -9.45 8.45
C HIS A 356 30.34 -8.75 9.05
N VAL A 357 29.29 -8.50 8.26
CA VAL A 357 28.06 -7.85 8.71
C VAL A 357 27.39 -8.64 9.84
N THR A 358 27.25 -9.95 9.68
CA THR A 358 26.61 -10.82 10.68
C THR A 358 27.44 -10.94 11.95
N SER A 359 28.79 -10.94 11.83
CA SER A 359 29.70 -10.92 13.00
C SER A 359 29.56 -9.66 13.85
N LEU A 360 29.09 -8.54 13.27
CA LEU A 360 28.77 -7.29 13.96
C LEU A 360 27.38 -7.32 14.62
N GLY A 361 26.62 -8.42 14.48
CA GLY A 361 25.28 -8.57 15.03
C GLY A 361 24.18 -7.93 14.18
N MET A 362 24.47 -7.58 12.93
CA MET A 362 23.49 -7.04 11.97
C MET A 362 22.96 -8.13 11.04
N GLU A 363 21.74 -7.94 10.57
CA GLU A 363 21.17 -8.71 9.46
C GLU A 363 21.76 -8.24 8.13
N PHE A 364 21.87 -9.15 7.15
CA PHE A 364 22.31 -8.81 5.80
C PHE A 364 21.14 -8.91 4.82
N GLY A 365 20.97 -7.89 3.96
CA GLY A 365 19.99 -7.86 2.88
C GLY A 365 20.63 -7.71 1.51
N LEU A 366 19.95 -8.16 0.46
CA LEU A 366 20.43 -8.10 -0.93
C LEU A 366 19.34 -7.61 -1.89
N TRP A 367 19.73 -6.74 -2.81
CA TRP A 367 18.85 -6.20 -3.84
C TRP A 367 18.77 -7.10 -5.07
N PHE A 368 17.56 -7.18 -5.66
CA PHE A 368 17.29 -7.82 -6.94
C PHE A 368 16.28 -7.01 -7.76
N GLU A 369 16.43 -7.01 -9.08
CA GLU A 369 15.43 -6.56 -10.05
C GLU A 369 15.14 -7.70 -11.05
N PRO A 370 14.50 -8.79 -10.62
CA PRO A 370 14.52 -10.06 -11.37
C PRO A 370 13.58 -10.09 -12.56
N GLU A 371 12.63 -9.16 -12.65
CA GLU A 371 11.68 -9.10 -13.76
C GLU A 371 12.27 -8.46 -15.03
N MET A 372 13.46 -7.87 -14.93
CA MET A 372 14.08 -7.07 -15.99
C MET A 372 15.35 -7.69 -16.52
N VAL A 373 15.70 -7.32 -17.76
CA VAL A 373 16.92 -7.76 -18.44
C VAL A 373 17.49 -6.65 -19.31
N ASN A 374 18.81 -6.47 -19.30
CA ASN A 374 19.48 -5.59 -20.27
C ASN A 374 19.77 -6.35 -21.57
N PRO A 375 19.67 -5.70 -22.74
CA PRO A 375 20.05 -6.31 -24.03
C PRO A 375 21.50 -6.78 -24.11
N THR A 376 22.36 -6.22 -23.27
CA THR A 376 23.79 -6.53 -23.21
C THR A 376 24.12 -7.60 -22.15
N SER A 377 23.10 -8.20 -21.50
CA SER A 377 23.28 -9.31 -20.57
C SER A 377 23.56 -10.63 -21.30
N ARG A 378 24.23 -11.56 -20.64
CA ARG A 378 24.41 -12.94 -21.15
C ARG A 378 23.08 -13.65 -21.28
N LEU A 379 22.15 -13.40 -20.36
CA LEU A 379 20.81 -13.97 -20.39
C LEU A 379 20.11 -13.61 -21.70
N PHE A 380 20.10 -12.33 -22.07
CA PHE A 380 19.43 -11.91 -23.30
C PHE A 380 20.17 -12.38 -24.56
N GLU A 381 21.51 -12.40 -24.55
CA GLU A 381 22.31 -12.96 -25.65
C GLU A 381 21.98 -14.45 -25.91
N THR A 382 21.70 -15.19 -24.84
CA THR A 382 21.40 -16.62 -24.91
C THR A 382 19.93 -16.91 -25.21
N HIS A 383 19.04 -16.09 -24.64
CA HIS A 383 17.58 -16.27 -24.66
C HIS A 383 16.83 -14.97 -25.00
N PRO A 384 17.04 -14.40 -26.21
CA PRO A 384 16.36 -13.18 -26.61
C PRO A 384 14.82 -13.35 -26.70
N GLU A 385 14.34 -14.60 -26.83
CA GLU A 385 12.91 -14.94 -26.86
C GLU A 385 12.25 -14.95 -25.49
N TRP A 386 12.99 -14.76 -24.39
CA TRP A 386 12.46 -14.75 -23.02
C TRP A 386 11.85 -13.42 -22.58
N VAL A 387 11.83 -12.43 -23.46
CA VAL A 387 11.24 -11.12 -23.15
C VAL A 387 9.80 -11.02 -23.67
N LEU A 388 8.99 -10.22 -22.98
CA LEU A 388 7.69 -9.81 -23.48
C LEU A 388 7.86 -8.96 -24.74
N GLN A 389 7.21 -9.37 -25.83
CA GLN A 389 7.34 -8.70 -27.13
C GLN A 389 6.08 -8.89 -27.97
N VAL A 390 5.81 -7.94 -28.82
CA VAL A 390 4.75 -8.01 -29.85
C VAL A 390 5.40 -8.34 -31.19
N GLU A 391 5.02 -9.46 -31.81
CA GLU A 391 5.57 -9.88 -33.09
C GLU A 391 5.48 -8.77 -34.15
N GLY A 392 6.56 -8.58 -34.91
CA GLY A 392 6.65 -7.56 -35.93
C GLY A 392 6.82 -6.10 -35.42
N ARG A 393 6.91 -5.91 -34.11
CA ARG A 393 7.20 -4.61 -33.51
C ARG A 393 8.61 -4.58 -32.92
N PRO A 394 9.32 -3.44 -33.02
CA PRO A 394 10.64 -3.31 -32.40
C PRO A 394 10.51 -3.42 -30.87
N LEU A 395 11.52 -4.02 -30.23
CA LEU A 395 11.64 -4.01 -28.78
C LEU A 395 11.77 -2.58 -28.27
N ARG A 396 11.01 -2.24 -27.23
CA ARG A 396 11.06 -0.93 -26.60
C ARG A 396 11.82 -0.97 -25.29
N LEU A 397 12.93 -0.28 -25.27
CA LEU A 397 13.68 -0.05 -24.04
C LEU A 397 13.05 1.07 -23.23
N SER A 398 13.08 0.90 -21.92
CA SER A 398 12.89 1.95 -20.94
C SER A 398 13.95 1.75 -19.87
N ARG A 399 14.70 2.78 -19.51
CA ARG A 399 15.84 2.68 -18.59
C ARG A 399 16.83 1.58 -18.99
N HIS A 400 17.13 1.45 -20.29
CA HIS A 400 18.02 0.42 -20.87
C HIS A 400 17.57 -1.03 -20.63
N GLN A 401 16.32 -1.27 -20.26
CA GLN A 401 15.81 -2.57 -19.86
C GLN A 401 14.69 -3.07 -20.77
N LEU A 402 14.57 -4.39 -20.85
CA LEU A 402 13.42 -5.17 -21.35
C LEU A 402 12.79 -5.92 -20.17
N VAL A 403 11.60 -6.47 -20.38
CA VAL A 403 10.84 -7.21 -19.37
C VAL A 403 10.89 -8.69 -19.71
N LEU A 404 11.28 -9.53 -18.76
CA LEU A 404 11.23 -10.97 -18.88
C LEU A 404 9.78 -11.49 -18.87
N ASP A 405 9.47 -12.44 -19.74
CA ASP A 405 8.16 -13.11 -19.78
C ASP A 405 8.06 -14.16 -18.69
N LEU A 406 7.61 -13.77 -17.50
CA LEU A 406 7.43 -14.67 -16.35
C LEU A 406 6.33 -15.71 -16.58
N THR A 407 5.49 -15.57 -17.61
CA THR A 407 4.49 -16.59 -17.96
C THR A 407 5.13 -17.85 -18.53
N ARG A 408 6.42 -17.79 -18.89
CA ARG A 408 7.24 -18.95 -19.26
C ARG A 408 7.81 -19.60 -18.01
N SER A 409 7.52 -20.86 -17.80
CA SER A 409 8.03 -21.64 -16.67
C SER A 409 9.56 -21.65 -16.61
N GLU A 410 10.23 -21.75 -17.78
CA GLU A 410 11.67 -21.74 -17.90
C GLU A 410 12.32 -20.43 -17.40
N VAL A 411 11.66 -19.28 -17.59
CA VAL A 411 12.12 -17.98 -17.07
C VAL A 411 11.95 -17.92 -15.55
N ALA A 412 10.77 -18.31 -15.05
CA ALA A 412 10.50 -18.37 -13.61
C ALA A 412 11.43 -19.35 -12.89
N ASP A 413 11.75 -20.49 -13.49
CA ASP A 413 12.68 -21.49 -12.96
C ASP A 413 14.12 -20.96 -12.92
N TYR A 414 14.57 -20.28 -13.97
CA TYR A 414 15.88 -19.62 -13.99
C TYR A 414 16.03 -18.60 -12.87
N LEU A 415 15.08 -17.68 -12.74
CA LEU A 415 15.11 -16.64 -11.70
C LEU A 415 15.05 -17.24 -10.31
N PHE A 416 14.17 -18.23 -10.10
CA PHE A 416 14.11 -18.94 -8.84
C PHE A 416 15.45 -19.57 -8.49
N ALA A 417 16.08 -20.30 -9.42
CA ALA A 417 17.36 -20.97 -9.19
C ALA A 417 18.49 -19.99 -8.84
N LYS A 418 18.53 -18.81 -9.47
CA LYS A 418 19.53 -17.76 -9.16
C LYS A 418 19.34 -17.19 -7.76
N ILE A 419 18.12 -16.85 -7.38
CA ILE A 419 17.81 -16.30 -6.05
C ILE A 419 17.99 -17.38 -4.98
N ASP A 420 17.45 -18.59 -5.18
CA ASP A 420 17.56 -19.70 -4.26
C ASP A 420 19.01 -20.09 -3.96
N SER A 421 19.87 -20.10 -4.97
CA SER A 421 21.31 -20.37 -4.80
C SER A 421 21.98 -19.38 -3.86
N LEU A 422 21.68 -18.07 -4.00
CA LEU A 422 22.24 -17.03 -3.15
C LEU A 422 21.71 -17.10 -1.71
N LEU A 423 20.40 -17.29 -1.55
CA LEU A 423 19.75 -17.40 -0.25
C LEU A 423 20.14 -18.67 0.51
N SER A 424 20.45 -19.76 -0.23
CA SER A 424 20.89 -21.04 0.37
C SER A 424 22.36 -21.03 0.76
N SER A 425 23.21 -20.25 0.09
CA SER A 425 24.66 -20.23 0.30
C SER A 425 25.15 -19.13 1.23
N HIS A 426 24.32 -18.14 1.57
CA HIS A 426 24.67 -16.99 2.39
C HIS A 426 23.58 -16.70 3.42
N ASP A 427 23.97 -16.14 4.57
CA ASP A 427 23.02 -15.71 5.61
C ASP A 427 22.38 -14.36 5.21
N ILE A 428 21.40 -14.43 4.28
CA ILE A 428 20.63 -13.29 3.79
C ILE A 428 19.25 -13.34 4.44
N SER A 429 18.93 -12.36 5.25
CA SER A 429 17.66 -12.26 5.98
C SER A 429 16.58 -11.48 5.25
N CYS A 430 16.95 -10.69 4.24
CA CYS A 430 16.01 -9.87 3.51
C CYS A 430 16.45 -9.67 2.06
N ILE A 431 15.47 -9.57 1.14
CA ILE A 431 15.68 -9.15 -0.23
C ILE A 431 14.87 -7.89 -0.52
N LYS A 432 15.47 -6.92 -1.22
CA LYS A 432 14.79 -5.78 -1.81
C LYS A 432 14.46 -6.16 -3.26
N TRP A 433 13.17 -6.34 -3.53
CA TRP A 433 12.67 -6.71 -4.86
C TRP A 433 12.26 -5.47 -5.61
N ASP A 434 12.99 -5.11 -6.64
CA ASP A 434 12.79 -3.89 -7.42
C ASP A 434 12.22 -4.17 -8.82
N MET A 435 11.69 -3.11 -9.46
CA MET A 435 11.17 -3.11 -10.81
C MET A 435 11.23 -1.69 -11.39
N ASN A 436 12.22 -1.40 -12.23
CA ASN A 436 12.55 -0.01 -12.59
C ASN A 436 12.02 0.46 -13.95
N ARG A 437 10.93 -0.15 -14.44
CA ARG A 437 10.23 0.34 -15.63
C ARG A 437 8.77 -0.05 -15.66
N ASP A 438 7.97 0.68 -16.42
CA ASP A 438 6.60 0.28 -16.77
C ASP A 438 6.60 -0.79 -17.87
N LEU A 439 5.57 -1.63 -17.92
CA LEU A 439 5.36 -2.63 -18.95
C LEU A 439 4.78 -1.97 -20.21
N THR A 440 5.44 -2.18 -21.32
CA THR A 440 4.99 -1.74 -22.65
C THR A 440 5.14 -2.87 -23.64
N HIS A 441 4.26 -2.97 -24.62
CA HIS A 441 4.28 -4.04 -25.62
C HIS A 441 4.24 -5.44 -24.98
N VAL A 442 3.31 -5.65 -24.07
CA VAL A 442 3.19 -6.85 -23.26
C VAL A 442 2.56 -7.98 -24.10
N GLY A 443 3.28 -8.47 -25.09
CA GLY A 443 2.92 -9.64 -25.86
C GLY A 443 3.59 -10.89 -25.27
N GLY A 444 2.79 -11.91 -24.93
CA GLY A 444 3.29 -13.21 -24.50
C GLY A 444 3.68 -14.11 -25.67
N ARG A 445 4.19 -15.30 -25.36
CA ARG A 445 4.62 -16.32 -26.34
C ARG A 445 3.53 -16.69 -27.36
N ASP A 446 2.26 -16.60 -27.00
CA ASP A 446 1.11 -16.91 -27.84
C ASP A 446 0.67 -15.73 -28.70
N GLY A 447 1.40 -14.63 -28.70
CA GLY A 447 1.08 -13.40 -29.46
C GLY A 447 -0.06 -12.58 -28.85
N LYS A 448 -0.66 -13.04 -27.74
CA LYS A 448 -1.73 -12.32 -27.03
C LYS A 448 -1.14 -11.39 -25.96
N ALA A 449 -1.90 -10.38 -25.56
CA ALA A 449 -1.54 -9.58 -24.40
C ALA A 449 -1.39 -10.46 -23.15
N ALA A 450 -0.42 -10.15 -22.32
CA ALA A 450 -0.04 -11.00 -21.17
C ALA A 450 0.08 -10.20 -19.86
N THR A 451 -0.49 -9.00 -19.76
CA THR A 451 -0.32 -8.11 -18.59
C THR A 451 -0.85 -8.76 -17.32
N ALA A 452 -2.05 -9.31 -17.37
CA ALA A 452 -2.69 -10.00 -16.25
C ALA A 452 -1.95 -11.28 -15.87
N ARG A 453 -1.53 -12.07 -16.87
CA ARG A 453 -0.80 -13.32 -16.69
C ARG A 453 0.60 -13.07 -16.11
N GLN A 454 1.28 -12.03 -16.57
CA GLN A 454 2.60 -11.60 -16.07
C GLN A 454 2.55 -11.31 -14.57
N MET A 455 1.54 -10.56 -14.12
CA MET A 455 1.39 -10.23 -12.69
C MET A 455 1.10 -11.48 -11.84
N ARG A 456 0.26 -12.40 -12.34
CA ARG A 456 -0.01 -13.67 -11.62
C ARG A 456 1.24 -14.57 -11.57
N ALA A 457 2.04 -14.58 -12.64
CA ALA A 457 3.30 -15.30 -12.68
C ALA A 457 4.33 -14.73 -11.69
N LEU A 458 4.39 -13.39 -11.55
CA LEU A 458 5.19 -12.74 -10.52
C LEU A 458 4.80 -13.19 -9.12
N TYR A 459 3.51 -13.18 -8.80
CA TYR A 459 3.02 -13.65 -7.50
C TYR A 459 3.42 -15.12 -7.25
N GLY A 460 3.32 -15.96 -8.28
CA GLY A 460 3.76 -17.36 -8.20
C GLY A 460 5.25 -17.51 -7.90
N LEU A 461 6.10 -16.69 -8.51
CA LEU A 461 7.54 -16.69 -8.25
C LEU A 461 7.86 -16.20 -6.82
N MET A 462 7.24 -15.11 -6.38
CA MET A 462 7.40 -14.60 -5.00
C MET A 462 6.94 -15.62 -3.96
N ASP A 463 5.80 -16.29 -4.18
CA ASP A 463 5.27 -17.32 -3.29
C ASP A 463 6.21 -18.54 -3.21
N ARG A 464 6.77 -18.96 -4.35
CA ARG A 464 7.75 -20.06 -4.42
C ARG A 464 9.02 -19.72 -3.62
N ILE A 465 9.54 -18.49 -3.72
CA ILE A 465 10.71 -18.04 -2.96
C ILE A 465 10.39 -18.01 -1.46
N ARG A 466 9.24 -17.46 -1.06
CA ARG A 466 8.83 -17.44 0.35
C ARG A 466 8.68 -18.82 0.96
N ARG A 467 8.15 -19.79 0.21
CA ARG A 467 8.04 -21.17 0.69
C ARG A 467 9.39 -21.85 0.83
N ALA A 468 10.34 -21.57 -0.08
CA ALA A 468 11.69 -22.11 -0.01
C ALA A 468 12.50 -21.46 1.12
N HIS A 469 12.30 -20.15 1.34
CA HIS A 469 13.03 -19.34 2.31
C HIS A 469 12.09 -18.61 3.29
N PRO A 470 11.36 -19.33 4.17
CA PRO A 470 10.30 -18.75 5.01
C PRO A 470 10.80 -17.76 6.07
N LYS A 471 12.11 -17.64 6.27
CA LYS A 471 12.72 -16.69 7.21
C LYS A 471 13.15 -15.39 6.54
N VAL A 472 13.14 -15.33 5.20
CA VAL A 472 13.60 -14.16 4.45
C VAL A 472 12.47 -13.16 4.28
N GLU A 473 12.69 -11.92 4.69
CA GLU A 473 11.78 -10.82 4.40
C GLU A 473 11.93 -10.34 2.95
N ILE A 474 10.83 -9.91 2.34
CA ILE A 474 10.84 -9.29 1.01
C ILE A 474 10.34 -7.85 1.14
N GLU A 475 11.13 -6.89 0.68
CA GLU A 475 10.72 -5.51 0.48
C GLU A 475 10.24 -5.32 -0.95
N SER A 476 9.03 -4.76 -1.13
CA SER A 476 8.54 -4.33 -2.44
C SER A 476 9.10 -2.95 -2.77
N CYS A 477 9.86 -2.89 -3.85
CA CYS A 477 10.28 -1.67 -4.53
C CYS A 477 9.84 -1.75 -6.00
N ALA A 478 9.51 -0.63 -6.61
CA ALA A 478 9.29 -0.57 -8.06
C ALA A 478 9.56 0.86 -8.56
N SER A 479 10.83 1.24 -8.71
CA SER A 479 11.26 2.63 -8.79
C SER A 479 10.65 3.44 -7.63
N GLY A 480 10.91 3.05 -6.40
CA GLY A 480 10.18 3.56 -5.25
C GLY A 480 8.78 2.98 -5.13
N GLY A 481 7.77 3.85 -5.06
CA GLY A 481 6.38 3.51 -4.76
C GLY A 481 5.54 2.98 -5.91
N GLY A 482 6.14 2.56 -7.03
CA GLY A 482 5.39 2.09 -8.22
C GLY A 482 4.66 0.76 -8.06
N ARG A 483 4.82 0.04 -6.93
CA ARG A 483 4.10 -1.19 -6.61
C ARG A 483 3.86 -1.29 -5.11
N VAL A 484 2.90 -0.50 -4.62
CA VAL A 484 2.49 -0.44 -3.22
C VAL A 484 0.97 -0.64 -3.16
N ASP A 485 0.54 -1.86 -2.93
CA ASP A 485 -0.86 -2.29 -2.94
C ASP A 485 -1.07 -3.58 -2.14
N TYR A 486 -2.32 -3.99 -1.97
CA TYR A 486 -2.68 -5.19 -1.21
C TYR A 486 -2.43 -6.51 -1.98
N GLY A 487 -2.20 -6.45 -3.29
CA GLY A 487 -1.81 -7.62 -4.08
C GLY A 487 -0.39 -8.06 -3.73
N VAL A 488 0.58 -7.14 -3.84
CA VAL A 488 1.99 -7.43 -3.54
C VAL A 488 2.23 -7.68 -2.06
N LEU A 489 1.49 -7.01 -1.15
CA LEU A 489 1.65 -7.20 0.31
C LEU A 489 1.34 -8.61 0.80
N LYS A 490 0.61 -9.43 0.04
CA LYS A 490 0.46 -10.86 0.34
C LYS A 490 1.79 -11.62 0.26
N TYR A 491 2.75 -11.08 -0.47
CA TYR A 491 4.03 -11.73 -0.76
C TYR A 491 5.23 -10.97 -0.20
N THR A 492 5.02 -9.78 0.35
CA THR A 492 6.09 -8.90 0.86
C THR A 492 5.79 -8.42 2.28
N HIS A 493 6.81 -7.91 2.97
CA HIS A 493 6.72 -7.58 4.40
C HIS A 493 7.01 -6.10 4.68
N ARG A 494 7.49 -5.40 3.65
CA ARG A 494 7.84 -3.99 3.70
C ARG A 494 7.66 -3.39 2.31
N VAL A 495 7.36 -2.11 2.23
CA VAL A 495 7.27 -1.35 0.98
C VAL A 495 8.20 -0.16 1.01
N TRP A 496 8.92 0.07 -0.08
CA TRP A 496 9.66 1.29 -0.33
C TRP A 496 8.72 2.29 -1.00
N THR A 497 8.32 3.33 -0.28
CA THR A 497 7.23 4.22 -0.71
C THR A 497 7.63 5.21 -1.78
N SER A 498 8.92 5.53 -1.87
CA SER A 498 9.48 6.46 -2.86
C SER A 498 10.99 6.38 -2.88
N ASP A 499 11.60 6.52 -4.07
CA ASP A 499 13.04 6.73 -4.21
C ASP A 499 13.45 8.14 -3.75
N CYS A 500 12.51 9.07 -3.63
CA CYS A 500 12.82 10.37 -3.05
C CYS A 500 13.02 10.25 -1.55
N THR A 501 14.24 10.48 -1.10
CA THR A 501 14.64 10.45 0.32
C THR A 501 14.63 11.85 0.95
N ASP A 502 14.29 12.91 0.21
CA ASP A 502 14.14 14.25 0.72
C ASP A 502 13.05 14.33 1.78
N ALA A 503 13.39 14.68 3.02
CA ALA A 503 12.47 14.66 4.14
C ALA A 503 11.25 15.59 3.96
N LEU A 504 11.39 16.68 3.19
CA LEU A 504 10.28 17.60 2.92
C LEU A 504 9.25 16.95 1.98
N GLU A 505 9.69 16.28 0.90
CA GLU A 505 8.80 15.53 0.01
C GLU A 505 8.19 14.31 0.75
N ARG A 506 8.96 13.67 1.64
CA ARG A 506 8.51 12.53 2.45
C ARG A 506 7.37 12.87 3.40
N LEU A 507 7.19 14.12 3.82
CA LEU A 507 6.02 14.51 4.63
C LEU A 507 4.72 14.10 3.96
N GLU A 508 4.53 14.48 2.69
CA GLU A 508 3.30 14.16 1.95
C GLU A 508 3.24 12.69 1.53
N ILE A 509 4.35 12.13 1.01
CA ILE A 509 4.43 10.74 0.56
C ILE A 509 4.04 9.78 1.68
N GLN A 510 4.64 9.95 2.86
CA GLN A 510 4.38 9.09 4.02
C GLN A 510 2.99 9.34 4.62
N HIS A 511 2.52 10.61 4.61
CA HIS A 511 1.18 10.94 5.05
C HIS A 511 0.13 10.22 4.18
N GLY A 512 0.24 10.28 2.85
CA GLY A 512 -0.68 9.62 1.93
C GLY A 512 -0.62 8.10 2.05
N ALA A 513 0.58 7.50 2.01
CA ALA A 513 0.76 6.06 2.12
C ALA A 513 0.20 5.50 3.45
N SER A 514 0.41 6.21 4.56
CA SER A 514 -0.08 5.78 5.88
C SER A 514 -1.60 5.82 6.05
N LYS A 515 -2.37 6.22 5.03
CA LYS A 515 -3.84 6.09 5.06
C LYS A 515 -4.31 4.65 4.88
N PHE A 516 -3.56 3.83 4.14
CA PHE A 516 -3.89 2.43 3.89
C PHE A 516 -2.90 1.42 4.48
N PHE A 517 -1.68 1.87 4.78
CA PHE A 517 -0.61 0.98 5.23
C PHE A 517 -0.13 1.37 6.63
N PRO A 518 -0.01 0.42 7.55
CA PRO A 518 0.53 0.69 8.88
C PRO A 518 1.99 1.17 8.79
N PRO A 519 2.39 2.12 9.67
CA PRO A 519 3.69 2.78 9.58
C PRO A 519 4.90 1.85 9.57
N GLU A 520 4.84 0.74 10.31
CA GLU A 520 5.94 -0.24 10.41
C GLU A 520 6.27 -0.95 9.08
N LEU A 521 5.41 -0.83 8.08
CA LEU A 521 5.65 -1.39 6.74
C LEU A 521 6.30 -0.40 5.79
N LEU A 522 6.21 0.90 6.10
CA LEU A 522 6.62 1.98 5.21
C LEU A 522 8.08 2.34 5.46
N GLY A 523 8.95 1.98 4.53
CA GLY A 523 10.36 2.34 4.58
C GLY A 523 10.56 3.86 4.54
N ALA A 524 11.26 4.41 5.54
CA ALA A 524 11.58 5.82 5.64
C ALA A 524 13.03 6.01 6.07
N HIS A 525 13.85 6.55 5.18
CA HIS A 525 15.29 6.64 5.39
C HIS A 525 15.76 8.09 5.60
N VAL A 526 16.71 8.25 6.50
CA VAL A 526 17.50 9.48 6.66
C VAL A 526 18.51 9.54 5.52
N SER A 527 18.36 10.53 4.64
CA SER A 527 19.22 10.73 3.48
C SER A 527 20.49 11.51 3.78
N ALA A 528 21.41 11.57 2.83
CA ALA A 528 22.49 12.56 2.81
C ALA A 528 21.95 14.00 2.77
N SER A 529 22.79 14.98 3.13
CA SER A 529 22.53 16.41 2.97
C SER A 529 23.79 17.07 2.40
N PRO A 530 23.71 17.71 1.23
CA PRO A 530 22.52 17.90 0.37
C PRO A 530 21.89 16.59 -0.10
N ASN A 531 20.55 16.59 -0.23
CA ASN A 531 19.83 15.45 -0.79
C ASN A 531 20.21 15.23 -2.26
N HIS A 532 20.42 13.98 -2.69
CA HIS A 532 20.93 13.66 -4.02
C HIS A 532 19.95 13.99 -5.16
N GLN A 533 18.66 13.98 -4.90
CA GLN A 533 17.64 14.23 -5.94
C GLN A 533 17.25 15.71 -6.01
N THR A 534 17.05 16.34 -4.86
CA THR A 534 16.51 17.71 -4.78
C THR A 534 17.59 18.77 -4.58
N GLY A 535 18.78 18.40 -4.10
CA GLY A 535 19.84 19.31 -3.70
C GLY A 535 19.56 20.09 -2.42
N ARG A 536 18.43 19.83 -1.72
CA ARG A 536 18.10 20.52 -0.48
C ARG A 536 19.06 20.14 0.65
N GLN A 537 19.32 21.13 1.49
CA GLN A 537 20.09 20.97 2.72
C GLN A 537 19.13 21.07 3.91
N LEU A 538 18.84 19.95 4.53
CA LEU A 538 17.95 19.84 5.68
C LEU A 538 18.73 19.35 6.89
N SER A 539 18.36 19.84 8.09
CA SER A 539 19.00 19.41 9.34
C SER A 539 18.84 17.91 9.57
N LEU A 540 19.81 17.28 10.23
CA LEU A 540 19.73 15.86 10.57
C LEU A 540 18.52 15.57 11.48
N SER A 541 18.24 16.46 12.42
CA SER A 541 17.07 16.41 13.30
C SER A 541 15.76 16.35 12.51
N PHE A 542 15.57 17.24 11.50
CA PHE A 542 14.37 17.22 10.67
C PHE A 542 14.23 15.93 9.89
N ARG A 543 15.29 15.50 9.18
CA ARG A 543 15.31 14.25 8.40
C ARG A 543 14.98 13.04 9.28
N SER A 544 15.57 12.98 10.48
CA SER A 544 15.36 11.88 11.42
C SER A 544 13.95 11.85 11.99
N LEU A 545 13.39 13.00 12.38
CA LEU A 545 12.03 13.05 12.94
C LEU A 545 10.95 12.76 11.90
N VAL A 546 11.15 13.14 10.64
CA VAL A 546 10.23 12.78 9.54
C VAL A 546 10.21 11.26 9.30
N ALA A 547 11.34 10.58 9.47
CA ALA A 547 11.44 9.11 9.35
C ALA A 547 10.98 8.35 10.61
N MET A 548 10.95 9.01 11.77
CA MET A 548 10.88 8.40 13.10
C MET A 548 9.71 7.45 13.34
N ALA A 549 8.51 7.79 12.83
CA ALA A 549 7.29 7.02 13.09
C ALA A 549 7.16 5.75 12.22
N TYR A 550 7.99 5.62 11.19
CA TYR A 550 7.91 4.60 10.15
C TYR A 550 8.96 3.51 10.35
N HIS A 551 9.11 2.61 9.38
CA HIS A 551 10.22 1.66 9.39
C HIS A 551 11.53 2.43 9.10
N PHE A 552 12.14 2.90 10.18
CA PHE A 552 13.28 3.81 10.17
C PHE A 552 14.52 3.18 9.53
N GLY A 553 15.18 3.92 8.67
CA GLY A 553 16.44 3.52 8.08
C GLY A 553 17.33 4.72 7.76
N VAL A 554 18.45 4.42 7.14
CA VAL A 554 19.49 5.35 6.73
C VAL A 554 19.91 5.03 5.30
N GLU A 555 20.05 6.05 4.46
CA GLU A 555 20.48 5.92 3.07
C GLU A 555 21.53 7.00 2.76
N LEU A 556 22.69 6.80 3.33
CA LEU A 556 23.88 7.63 3.18
C LEU A 556 25.13 6.81 3.56
N ASN A 557 26.31 7.29 3.21
CA ASN A 557 27.54 6.69 3.70
C ASN A 557 27.96 7.33 5.05
N PRO A 558 27.86 6.63 6.18
CA PRO A 558 28.16 7.19 7.49
C PRO A 558 29.65 7.56 7.67
N LEU A 559 30.56 7.04 6.83
CA LEU A 559 31.97 7.41 6.83
C LEU A 559 32.20 8.85 6.33
N ASN A 560 31.23 9.41 5.58
CA ASN A 560 31.30 10.78 5.07
C ASN A 560 30.74 11.82 6.06
N MET A 561 30.17 11.38 7.18
CA MET A 561 29.62 12.25 8.21
C MET A 561 30.72 12.76 9.14
N THR A 562 30.57 13.97 9.66
CA THR A 562 31.40 14.47 10.76
C THR A 562 31.09 13.74 12.07
N LEU A 563 32.01 13.72 13.01
CA LEU A 563 31.78 13.08 14.31
C LEU A 563 30.52 13.61 15.03
N PRO A 564 30.25 14.94 15.09
CA PRO A 564 29.00 15.43 15.68
C PRO A 564 27.74 14.92 14.98
N GLU A 565 27.73 14.80 13.65
CA GLU A 565 26.60 14.24 12.91
C GLU A 565 26.44 12.73 13.17
N GLN A 566 27.53 11.98 13.30
CA GLN A 566 27.49 10.57 13.67
C GLN A 566 26.87 10.40 15.07
N ASP A 567 27.29 11.21 16.05
CA ASP A 567 26.77 11.20 17.42
C ASP A 567 25.27 11.56 17.44
N GLU A 568 24.85 12.58 16.67
CA GLU A 568 23.45 12.96 16.55
C GLU A 568 22.61 11.86 15.91
N LEU A 569 23.09 11.24 14.83
CA LEU A 569 22.39 10.12 14.18
C LEU A 569 22.25 8.92 15.13
N ALA A 570 23.29 8.57 15.87
CA ALA A 570 23.25 7.50 16.87
C ALA A 570 22.19 7.77 17.96
N GLN A 571 22.04 9.03 18.40
CA GLN A 571 21.00 9.43 19.35
C GLN A 571 19.59 9.24 18.76
N PHE A 572 19.35 9.62 17.48
CA PHE A 572 18.08 9.38 16.83
C PHE A 572 17.77 7.90 16.60
N ILE A 573 18.77 7.08 16.27
CA ILE A 573 18.64 5.62 16.17
C ILE A 573 18.25 5.03 17.52
N ALA A 574 18.93 5.41 18.60
CA ALA A 574 18.62 4.97 19.96
C ALA A 574 17.21 5.40 20.40
N LEU A 575 16.81 6.63 20.07
CA LEU A 575 15.48 7.17 20.31
C LEU A 575 14.42 6.36 19.57
N HIS A 576 14.61 6.08 18.27
CA HIS A 576 13.70 5.24 17.50
C HIS A 576 13.56 3.85 18.13
N LYS A 577 14.67 3.18 18.46
CA LYS A 577 14.66 1.85 19.10
C LYS A 577 13.87 1.83 20.42
N ARG A 578 13.96 2.92 21.20
CA ARG A 578 13.20 3.08 22.45
C ARG A 578 11.71 3.26 22.18
N LEU A 579 11.35 4.04 21.16
CA LEU A 579 9.97 4.41 20.86
C LEU A 579 9.25 3.45 19.91
N ARG A 580 9.97 2.67 19.08
CA ARG A 580 9.35 1.85 18.01
C ARG A 580 8.30 0.87 18.51
N LYS A 581 8.44 0.35 19.77
CA LYS A 581 7.41 -0.53 20.36
C LYS A 581 6.08 0.19 20.52
N LEU A 582 6.08 1.47 20.86
CA LEU A 582 4.90 2.31 20.95
C LEU A 582 4.43 2.74 19.54
N LEU A 583 5.37 3.22 18.72
CA LEU A 583 5.07 3.77 17.38
C LEU A 583 4.52 2.70 16.41
N HIS A 584 4.85 1.43 16.62
CA HIS A 584 4.43 0.32 15.76
C HIS A 584 3.39 -0.62 16.40
N ALA A 585 2.94 -0.32 17.63
CA ALA A 585 1.95 -1.16 18.29
C ALA A 585 0.55 -0.99 17.67
N PRO A 586 -0.21 -2.07 17.48
CA PRO A 586 -1.57 -1.99 16.97
C PRO A 586 -2.46 -1.09 17.84
N GLY A 587 -3.26 -0.23 17.22
CA GLY A 587 -4.25 0.61 17.89
C GLY A 587 -3.70 1.79 18.69
N THR A 588 -2.37 2.00 18.70
CA THR A 588 -1.75 3.13 19.41
C THR A 588 -1.57 4.35 18.52
N GLN A 589 -1.39 4.13 17.22
CA GLN A 589 -0.99 5.17 16.28
C GLN A 589 -2.14 6.12 15.95
N PHE A 590 -1.76 7.36 15.69
CA PHE A 590 -2.65 8.37 15.10
C PHE A 590 -1.89 9.25 14.12
N ARG A 591 -2.64 9.81 13.19
CA ARG A 591 -2.19 10.78 12.21
C ARG A 591 -3.28 11.83 12.06
N LEU A 592 -2.89 13.10 12.01
CA LEU A 592 -3.81 14.20 11.74
C LEU A 592 -3.63 14.68 10.29
N ASP A 593 -4.71 15.12 9.67
CA ASP A 593 -4.62 15.77 8.36
C ASP A 593 -3.80 17.06 8.48
N PRO A 594 -2.93 17.33 7.50
CA PRO A 594 -2.07 18.52 7.56
C PRO A 594 -2.88 19.80 7.52
N VAL A 595 -2.47 20.77 8.33
CA VAL A 595 -3.05 22.13 8.36
C VAL A 595 -1.90 23.14 8.28
N ASP A 596 -1.95 24.05 7.33
CA ASP A 596 -0.94 25.08 7.10
C ASP A 596 0.49 24.53 7.00
N GLY A 597 0.65 23.40 6.29
CA GLY A 597 1.93 22.73 6.13
C GLY A 597 2.48 22.07 7.39
N ARG A 598 1.69 21.99 8.45
CA ARG A 598 2.01 21.28 9.69
C ARG A 598 1.49 19.85 9.64
N TYR A 599 2.38 18.89 9.69
CA TYR A 599 2.11 17.47 9.73
C TYR A 599 2.24 16.95 11.15
N VAL A 600 1.34 16.06 11.55
CA VAL A 600 1.31 15.51 12.91
C VAL A 600 1.03 14.01 12.85
N TRP A 601 1.86 13.26 13.51
CA TRP A 601 1.66 11.83 13.75
C TRP A 601 2.21 11.43 15.11
N GLY A 602 1.73 10.34 15.64
CA GLY A 602 2.16 9.87 16.95
C GLY A 602 1.54 8.56 17.34
N ALA A 603 1.80 8.18 18.57
CA ALA A 603 1.24 6.99 19.19
C ALA A 603 0.99 7.22 20.67
N ALA A 604 -0.04 6.56 21.21
CA ALA A 604 -0.49 6.73 22.58
C ALA A 604 -0.73 5.41 23.27
N SER A 605 -0.27 5.30 24.52
CA SER A 605 -0.55 4.22 25.45
C SER A 605 -0.88 4.79 26.83
N ALA A 606 -1.26 3.95 27.78
CA ALA A 606 -1.50 4.38 29.16
C ALA A 606 -0.24 4.91 29.87
N GLU A 607 0.95 4.59 29.39
CA GLU A 607 2.22 4.96 30.01
C GLU A 607 2.90 6.14 29.33
N ARG A 608 2.65 6.31 28.02
CA ARG A 608 3.35 7.30 27.19
C ARG A 608 2.54 7.70 25.96
N ILE A 609 2.61 8.98 25.62
CA ILE A 609 2.15 9.50 24.33
C ILE A 609 3.36 10.15 23.65
N ALA A 610 3.66 9.74 22.43
CA ALA A 610 4.68 10.36 21.58
C ALA A 610 3.99 11.09 20.44
N VAL A 611 4.30 12.39 20.26
CA VAL A 611 3.73 13.23 19.22
C VAL A 611 4.85 13.86 18.41
N ILE A 612 4.89 13.62 17.12
CA ILE A 612 5.82 14.25 16.20
C ILE A 612 5.07 15.32 15.42
N VAL A 613 5.59 16.54 15.45
CA VAL A 613 5.07 17.70 14.72
C VAL A 613 6.16 18.19 13.78
N ALA A 614 5.88 18.21 12.48
CA ALA A 614 6.80 18.72 11.48
C ALA A 614 6.15 19.88 10.70
N GLN A 615 6.89 20.97 10.52
CA GLN A 615 6.50 22.08 9.66
C GLN A 615 7.18 21.94 8.31
N GLY A 616 6.40 21.87 7.24
CA GLY A 616 6.91 21.90 5.87
C GLY A 616 7.50 23.23 5.48
N SER A 617 7.70 23.46 4.19
CA SER A 617 8.30 24.71 3.67
C SER A 617 7.42 25.95 3.79
N GLN A 618 6.14 25.77 4.09
CA GLN A 618 5.19 26.89 4.17
C GLN A 618 5.45 27.75 5.41
N MET A 619 5.61 29.04 5.20
CA MET A 619 5.61 30.02 6.29
C MET A 619 4.19 30.21 6.80
N VAL A 620 4.01 30.05 8.10
CA VAL A 620 2.76 30.35 8.78
C VAL A 620 2.80 31.83 9.24
N GLY A 621 1.91 32.66 8.70
CA GLY A 621 1.86 34.06 9.03
C GLY A 621 1.19 34.36 10.36
N GLU A 622 0.36 33.44 10.87
CA GLU A 622 -0.41 33.57 12.10
C GLU A 622 -0.04 32.51 13.12
N GLN A 623 -0.34 32.74 14.39
CA GLN A 623 -0.17 31.76 15.44
C GLN A 623 -1.00 30.52 15.10
N PRO A 624 -0.39 29.32 14.96
CA PRO A 624 -1.15 28.11 14.66
C PRO A 624 -2.17 27.79 15.75
N ALA A 625 -3.31 27.24 15.36
CA ALA A 625 -4.27 26.74 16.33
C ALA A 625 -3.63 25.69 17.25
N PRO A 626 -4.06 25.62 18.53
CA PRO A 626 -3.59 24.58 19.44
C PRO A 626 -3.77 23.19 18.83
N LEU A 627 -2.79 22.33 19.02
CA LEU A 627 -2.77 20.97 18.48
C LEU A 627 -3.75 20.08 19.25
N ARG A 628 -4.88 19.74 18.64
CA ARG A 628 -5.85 18.80 19.22
C ARG A 628 -5.46 17.38 18.89
N LEU A 629 -5.31 16.54 19.92
CA LEU A 629 -5.06 15.12 19.76
C LEU A 629 -6.38 14.37 19.57
N PRO A 630 -6.35 13.14 19.02
CA PRO A 630 -7.55 12.35 18.77
C PRO A 630 -8.29 11.99 20.07
N THR A 631 -9.61 11.95 20.02
CA THR A 631 -10.45 11.72 21.20
C THR A 631 -10.24 10.36 21.86
N HIS A 632 -9.84 9.33 21.12
CA HIS A 632 -9.62 7.99 21.68
C HIS A 632 -8.54 7.95 22.77
N ILE A 633 -7.59 8.91 22.80
CA ILE A 633 -6.59 8.95 23.87
C ILE A 633 -7.17 9.24 25.25
N THR A 634 -8.40 9.79 25.34
CA THR A 634 -9.04 10.09 26.61
C THR A 634 -9.34 8.84 27.45
N GLN A 635 -9.34 7.66 26.81
CA GLN A 635 -9.48 6.36 27.50
C GLN A 635 -8.40 6.11 28.56
N PHE A 636 -7.23 6.74 28.43
CA PHE A 636 -6.13 6.57 29.39
C PHE A 636 -6.29 7.43 30.66
N GLY A 637 -7.23 8.39 30.67
CA GLY A 637 -7.57 9.20 31.85
C GLY A 637 -6.40 10.02 32.41
N GLY A 638 -6.57 10.49 33.65
CA GLY A 638 -5.50 11.09 34.44
C GLY A 638 -5.02 12.48 34.00
N ARG A 639 -4.01 12.96 34.67
CA ARG A 639 -3.26 14.17 34.32
C ARG A 639 -1.92 13.80 33.71
N TRP A 640 -1.48 14.57 32.75
CA TRP A 640 -0.29 14.33 31.95
C TRP A 640 0.56 15.59 31.85
N ARG A 641 1.86 15.41 31.64
CA ARG A 641 2.80 16.50 31.38
C ARG A 641 3.76 16.14 30.27
N ILE A 642 4.46 17.11 29.70
CA ILE A 642 5.57 16.86 28.79
C ILE A 642 6.75 16.37 29.61
N ALA A 643 7.18 15.15 29.35
CA ALA A 643 8.32 14.52 30.04
C ALA A 643 9.64 14.81 29.33
N ASP A 644 9.59 14.83 27.98
CA ASP A 644 10.78 15.03 27.14
C ASP A 644 10.39 15.65 25.80
N ARG A 645 11.39 16.23 25.13
CA ARG A 645 11.27 16.76 23.77
C ARG A 645 12.56 16.58 22.99
N THR A 646 12.44 16.36 21.69
CA THR A 646 13.58 16.22 20.77
C THR A 646 13.32 17.06 19.51
N PRO A 647 14.24 17.98 19.10
CA PRO A 647 15.47 18.35 19.80
C PRO A 647 15.20 19.12 21.11
N GLN A 648 16.18 19.15 22.01
CA GLN A 648 16.04 19.89 23.27
C GLN A 648 15.89 21.41 23.07
N GLN A 649 16.44 21.94 21.99
CA GLN A 649 16.29 23.32 21.55
C GLN A 649 15.66 23.36 20.15
N PRO A 650 14.33 23.25 20.06
CA PRO A 650 13.64 23.31 18.79
C PRO A 650 13.74 24.70 18.14
N ASP A 651 13.71 24.75 16.82
CA ASP A 651 13.79 26.00 16.07
C ASP A 651 12.41 26.67 16.00
N PHE A 652 12.11 27.50 16.97
CA PHE A 652 10.88 28.26 17.03
C PHE A 652 11.07 29.68 16.46
N ILE A 653 10.02 30.20 15.80
CA ILE A 653 9.99 31.62 15.39
C ILE A 653 9.89 32.51 16.63
N ARG A 654 9.00 32.17 17.54
CA ARG A 654 8.80 32.81 18.86
C ARG A 654 8.26 31.78 19.85
N ILE A 655 8.57 32.00 21.11
CA ILE A 655 8.06 31.23 22.24
C ILE A 655 7.71 32.17 23.39
N SER A 656 6.53 32.01 24.00
CA SER A 656 6.13 32.70 25.21
C SER A 656 6.66 32.00 26.45
N GLU A 657 6.64 32.69 27.61
CA GLU A 657 7.03 32.10 28.90
C GLU A 657 6.16 30.88 29.24
N GLY A 658 4.83 31.00 29.08
CA GLY A 658 3.91 29.87 29.32
C GLY A 658 4.14 28.70 28.40
N GLN A 659 4.50 28.89 27.13
CA GLN A 659 4.90 27.82 26.23
C GLN A 659 6.24 27.20 26.61
N SER A 660 7.19 27.99 27.11
CA SER A 660 8.46 27.47 27.65
C SER A 660 8.22 26.58 28.86
N ASP A 661 7.35 27.02 29.79
CA ASP A 661 6.99 26.23 30.97
C ASP A 661 6.23 24.96 30.63
N LEU A 662 5.35 25.03 29.63
CA LEU A 662 4.67 23.85 29.07
C LEU A 662 5.68 22.82 28.55
N LEU A 663 6.58 23.26 27.67
CA LEU A 663 7.61 22.39 27.08
C LEU A 663 8.67 21.91 28.09
N ALA A 664 8.81 22.59 29.21
CA ALA A 664 9.68 22.20 30.33
C ALA A 664 8.99 21.23 31.30
N GLY A 665 7.74 20.80 31.03
CA GLY A 665 6.99 19.88 31.88
C GLY A 665 6.51 20.46 33.20
N LYS A 666 6.43 21.78 33.31
CA LYS A 666 5.96 22.46 34.54
C LYS A 666 4.44 22.61 34.61
N ILE A 667 3.73 22.26 33.54
CA ILE A 667 2.29 22.41 33.43
C ILE A 667 1.67 21.04 33.19
N ASP A 668 0.74 20.66 34.08
CA ASP A 668 -0.06 19.46 33.97
C ASP A 668 -1.39 19.74 33.29
N PHE A 669 -1.87 18.83 32.47
CA PHE A 669 -3.14 18.92 31.76
C PHE A 669 -3.88 17.58 31.71
N SER A 670 -5.19 17.60 31.53
CA SER A 670 -5.97 16.38 31.30
C SER A 670 -5.94 15.99 29.82
N LEU A 671 -6.10 14.71 29.52
CA LEU A 671 -6.25 14.27 28.12
C LEU A 671 -7.52 14.86 27.48
N VAL A 672 -8.57 15.10 28.25
CA VAL A 672 -9.77 15.80 27.77
C VAL A 672 -9.43 17.21 27.28
N SER A 673 -8.57 17.96 27.99
CA SER A 673 -8.15 19.29 27.52
C SER A 673 -7.29 19.21 26.25
N LEU A 674 -6.48 18.18 26.09
CA LEU A 674 -5.69 17.98 24.84
C LEU A 674 -6.57 17.69 23.63
N THR A 675 -7.69 17.02 23.81
CA THR A 675 -8.59 16.69 22.69
C THR A 675 -9.58 17.82 22.38
N SER A 676 -9.96 18.63 23.36
CA SER A 676 -10.95 19.70 23.22
C SER A 676 -10.31 21.07 22.95
N ALA A 677 -9.42 21.53 23.82
CA ALA A 677 -8.73 22.80 23.69
C ALA A 677 -7.44 22.72 22.88
N GLY A 678 -6.74 21.58 22.99
CA GLY A 678 -5.46 21.33 22.28
C GLY A 678 -4.24 21.83 23.05
N LEU A 679 -3.07 21.44 22.55
CA LEU A 679 -1.75 21.80 23.08
C LEU A 679 -1.26 23.06 22.37
N PRO A 680 -1.05 24.19 23.06
CA PRO A 680 -0.63 25.46 22.47
C PRO A 680 0.88 25.48 22.20
N LEU A 681 1.31 24.76 21.16
CA LEU A 681 2.72 24.68 20.79
C LEU A 681 3.23 26.01 20.22
N PRO A 682 4.51 26.34 20.42
CA PRO A 682 5.15 27.44 19.72
C PRO A 682 5.16 27.22 18.20
N MET A 683 5.27 28.31 17.47
CA MET A 683 5.36 28.30 16.02
C MET A 683 6.75 27.78 15.59
N LEU A 684 6.78 26.61 14.98
CA LEU A 684 7.98 26.04 14.37
C LEU A 684 8.38 26.84 13.12
N ARG A 685 9.69 26.99 12.88
CA ARG A 685 10.18 27.47 11.58
C ARG A 685 9.89 26.45 10.49
N PRO A 686 9.80 26.88 9.22
CA PRO A 686 9.80 25.97 8.10
C PRO A 686 10.96 24.97 8.17
N GLU A 687 10.71 23.76 7.68
CA GLU A 687 11.70 22.68 7.59
C GLU A 687 12.30 22.29 8.96
N SER A 688 11.46 22.37 9.99
CA SER A 688 11.82 21.93 11.34
C SER A 688 10.76 20.99 11.91
N ALA A 689 11.17 20.17 12.89
CA ALA A 689 10.30 19.21 13.53
C ALA A 689 10.57 19.14 15.04
N LEU A 690 9.57 18.63 15.76
CA LEU A 690 9.58 18.46 17.20
C LEU A 690 8.89 17.15 17.58
N LEU A 691 9.58 16.30 18.31
CA LEU A 691 8.97 15.19 19.04
C LEU A 691 8.71 15.64 20.48
N ILE A 692 7.52 15.37 20.97
CA ILE A 692 7.10 15.58 22.36
C ILE A 692 6.70 14.23 22.94
N GLU A 693 7.23 13.92 24.11
CA GLU A 693 6.83 12.76 24.89
C GLU A 693 6.04 13.21 26.12
N LEU A 694 4.85 12.64 26.29
CA LEU A 694 4.00 12.91 27.44
C LEU A 694 4.00 11.68 28.35
N GLU A 695 3.97 11.93 29.67
CA GLU A 695 3.83 10.88 30.69
C GLU A 695 2.71 11.26 31.69
N PRO A 696 2.03 10.24 32.29
CA PRO A 696 1.09 10.50 33.35
C PRO A 696 1.80 11.08 34.58
N THR A 697 1.19 12.08 35.22
CA THR A 697 1.70 12.59 36.48
C THR A 697 1.23 11.69 37.62
N THR A 698 2.15 11.29 38.50
CA THR A 698 1.82 10.59 39.75
C THR A 698 1.19 11.60 40.72
N GLY A 699 -0.06 11.97 40.50
CA GLY A 699 -0.84 12.80 41.39
C GLY A 699 -1.84 11.95 42.15
N ASP A 700 -1.91 12.18 43.45
CA ASP A 700 -2.93 11.64 44.36
C ASP A 700 -4.33 11.83 43.73
N PRO A 701 -5.22 10.82 43.67
CA PRO A 701 -6.54 10.95 43.09
C PRO A 701 -7.52 11.83 43.88
N ASP A 702 -7.10 12.42 45.00
CA ASP A 702 -7.95 13.20 45.89
C ASP A 702 -7.56 14.69 45.94
N HIS A 703 -7.82 15.46 44.90
CA HIS A 703 -8.07 16.92 44.99
C HIS A 703 -8.63 17.44 43.68
N GLY A 704 -9.96 17.44 43.54
CA GLY A 704 -10.63 18.15 42.48
C GLY A 704 -12.12 18.05 42.55
#